data_9ec05831a13ad806724990dbbed3ce18
#
_entry.id   9ec05831a13ad806724990dbbed3ce18
#
_cell.length_a   1.000
_cell.length_b   1.000
_cell.length_c   1.000
_cell.angle_alpha   90.00
_cell.angle_beta   90.00
_cell.angle_gamma   90.00
#
_symmetry.space_group_name_H-M   'P 1'
#
loop_
_entity.id
_entity.type
_entity.pdbx_description
1 polymer ?
#
loop_
_entity_poly.entity_id
_entity_poly.type
_entity_poly.pdbx_seq_one_letter_code
_entity_poly.pdbx_strand_id
1 'polypeptide(L)'
;MFAQRKALENSEKSLSEFIPYSAVIAPGVVICREGDLVATVKISGKVFEAVSNDALQRDAERQNNFLKVMASASSTDEMSLKVHRIRRVVHDELSVPDENLSSRFVRDFVRAYNSEISENNLMATELYVSLVSHKATALKRDKYKESEIREELKERLEVFGKVFDQLVSSLRDYEPAVLGEYSDEQGIIFSHQLSFYNYLLTGQWQKVRVPFMPLNEALGNVQVFGGADTLEFQTALGKSYVQSIELKDYPMATYSRLLDGLLYNTNFDQSSYPFIETQTFTALSKNKGLKALKLQQNQLRSAQDDAVSQMQLLSLARDMVANGQIVIGDYSYSLLVFGSEDTVVAHANDSVKKLQDAGFLPIKSTLALVTSYLHQLPGRKDRSRVAKISSMNFAHLASFHNFPCGKRDRNPWGEAVALMKMPSDQPYYFNFHYTDPEKDSLGDVPLGNTAILGASGAGKTVLLNFLLCSAQKYRDKDHQLSVILFDKDKGAELAIKAMGGGYLAIENGKPSGINPFQLEPTTENIQFLIGWTKRLIGRDGLQITPLDEQRIATAVETVMSMPAKYRRLAVLPQSLQTGDRVEDAQNSLTMRLSKWIETGPLAWAFDNEINTLDLNEFPNFGIDGTDFLENEDVRGPITEILLYLIETQVMKDKRRTIIVMDEFWKYLSDPATAQFAFDKLKTIRKQNGIFVFASQSPEDVLKSERGSAFVDNTATKIYLPNPYANEKDYTEGFKCTKDEFSIIKSLDTQSRLMLIKQGPVSVMIRLDLGNFKRALKIFSGTAGTTKFGEKLFSLVGDDPEVWIPYFFGDKPLPTSEKEEA
;
A
#
# COMPACT_ATOMS: atom_id res chain seq x y z
N MET A 1 14.09 -29.16 -53.92
CA MET A 1 14.61 -28.32 -52.86
C MET A 1 14.37 -26.81 -53.11
N PHE A 2 14.78 -26.23 -54.24
CA PHE A 2 14.52 -24.80 -54.55
C PHE A 2 13.02 -24.45 -54.65
N ALA A 3 12.20 -25.26 -55.26
CA ALA A 3 10.75 -25.02 -55.36
C ALA A 3 10.02 -25.13 -54.02
N GLN A 4 10.46 -26.04 -53.16
CA GLN A 4 9.92 -26.15 -51.77
C GLN A 4 10.33 -24.99 -50.90
N ARG A 5 11.58 -24.47 -51.07
CA ARG A 5 12.04 -23.29 -50.36
C ARG A 5 11.26 -22.04 -50.77
N LYS A 6 10.99 -21.88 -52.04
CA LYS A 6 10.18 -20.78 -52.60
C LYS A 6 8.70 -20.88 -52.20
N ALA A 7 8.17 -22.10 -52.04
CA ALA A 7 6.83 -22.28 -51.52
C ALA A 7 6.72 -21.99 -50.02
N LEU A 8 7.77 -22.27 -49.25
CA LEU A 8 7.86 -21.90 -47.83
C LEU A 8 8.02 -20.38 -47.64
N GLU A 9 8.91 -19.75 -48.43
CA GLU A 9 9.11 -18.28 -48.45
C GLU A 9 7.79 -17.55 -48.81
N ASN A 10 6.98 -18.08 -49.73
CA ASN A 10 5.66 -17.55 -50.09
C ASN A 10 4.56 -17.85 -49.07
N SER A 11 4.82 -18.68 -48.06
CA SER A 11 3.88 -18.95 -46.97
C SER A 11 4.10 -18.09 -45.72
N GLU A 12 5.28 -17.44 -45.64
CA GLU A 12 5.57 -16.48 -44.57
C GLU A 12 4.79 -15.17 -44.79
N LYS A 13 4.01 -14.80 -43.85
CA LYS A 13 3.27 -13.53 -43.83
C LYS A 13 3.90 -12.54 -42.89
N SER A 14 4.02 -11.30 -43.33
CA SER A 14 4.45 -10.23 -42.42
C SER A 14 3.41 -10.02 -41.28
N LEU A 15 3.87 -9.85 -40.06
CA LEU A 15 3.01 -9.52 -38.94
C LEU A 15 2.18 -8.24 -39.21
N SER A 16 2.73 -7.31 -40.01
CA SER A 16 2.04 -6.07 -40.40
C SER A 16 0.72 -6.32 -41.14
N GLU A 17 0.57 -7.47 -41.80
CA GLU A 17 -0.68 -7.83 -42.50
C GLU A 17 -1.83 -8.12 -41.51
N PHE A 18 -1.48 -8.53 -40.30
CA PHE A 18 -2.45 -8.91 -39.26
C PHE A 18 -2.76 -7.77 -38.28
N ILE A 19 -1.92 -6.73 -38.23
CA ILE A 19 -2.14 -5.55 -37.38
C ILE A 19 -3.27 -4.70 -37.98
N PRO A 20 -4.35 -4.43 -37.20
CA PRO A 20 -5.51 -3.75 -37.74
C PRO A 20 -5.33 -2.23 -37.91
N TYR A 21 -4.35 -1.62 -37.26
CA TYR A 21 -4.22 -0.17 -37.14
C TYR A 21 -3.68 0.49 -38.41
N SER A 22 -4.26 1.64 -38.77
CA SER A 22 -3.85 2.43 -39.95
C SER A 22 -3.20 3.76 -39.58
N ALA A 23 -3.93 4.60 -38.85
CA ALA A 23 -3.48 5.94 -38.48
C ALA A 23 -4.14 6.46 -37.21
N VAL A 24 -3.51 7.43 -36.52
CA VAL A 24 -4.15 8.26 -35.50
C VAL A 24 -4.92 9.37 -36.21
N ILE A 25 -6.22 9.52 -35.93
CA ILE A 25 -7.10 10.48 -36.60
C ILE A 25 -7.62 11.61 -35.71
N ALA A 26 -7.55 11.39 -34.40
CA ALA A 26 -7.86 12.38 -33.36
C ALA A 26 -7.06 12.02 -32.09
N PRO A 27 -6.90 12.93 -31.12
CA PRO A 27 -6.20 12.63 -29.89
C PRO A 27 -6.76 11.37 -29.22
N GLY A 28 -5.93 10.33 -29.04
CA GLY A 28 -6.33 9.06 -28.46
C GLY A 28 -7.28 8.20 -29.30
N VAL A 29 -7.53 8.53 -30.57
CA VAL A 29 -8.39 7.73 -31.47
C VAL A 29 -7.61 7.22 -32.66
N VAL A 30 -7.56 5.90 -32.80
CA VAL A 30 -6.92 5.20 -33.93
C VAL A 30 -8.01 4.65 -34.86
N ILE A 31 -7.81 4.84 -36.16
CA ILE A 31 -8.61 4.18 -37.21
C ILE A 31 -7.90 2.90 -37.67
N CYS A 32 -8.70 1.84 -37.77
CA CYS A 32 -8.25 0.57 -38.33
C CYS A 32 -8.32 0.56 -39.87
N ARG A 33 -7.62 -0.38 -40.50
CA ARG A 33 -7.61 -0.57 -41.96
C ARG A 33 -8.99 -0.83 -42.57
N GLU A 34 -9.88 -1.48 -41.77
CA GLU A 34 -11.27 -1.73 -42.17
C GLU A 34 -12.21 -0.56 -41.86
N GLY A 35 -11.69 0.51 -41.28
CA GLY A 35 -12.45 1.70 -40.91
C GLY A 35 -13.08 1.67 -39.51
N ASP A 36 -12.75 0.70 -38.69
CA ASP A 36 -13.17 0.66 -37.29
C ASP A 36 -12.43 1.77 -36.49
N LEU A 37 -13.10 2.35 -35.46
CA LEU A 37 -12.53 3.35 -34.57
C LEU A 37 -12.20 2.72 -33.23
N VAL A 38 -11.04 3.06 -32.67
CA VAL A 38 -10.55 2.50 -31.40
C VAL A 38 -10.02 3.62 -30.52
N ALA A 39 -10.48 3.66 -29.25
CA ALA A 39 -9.90 4.48 -28.21
C ALA A 39 -9.73 3.64 -26.95
N THR A 40 -8.69 3.93 -26.16
CA THR A 40 -8.33 3.13 -24.98
C THR A 40 -8.11 4.00 -23.76
N VAL A 41 -8.58 3.52 -22.61
CA VAL A 41 -8.40 4.12 -21.29
C VAL A 41 -7.63 3.14 -20.42
N LYS A 42 -6.60 3.59 -19.72
CA LYS A 42 -5.99 2.87 -18.60
C LYS A 42 -6.78 3.23 -17.34
N ILE A 43 -7.05 2.28 -16.47
CA ILE A 43 -7.70 2.50 -15.19
C ILE A 43 -6.85 1.96 -14.06
N SER A 44 -6.83 2.64 -12.90
CA SER A 44 -6.17 2.13 -11.69
C SER A 44 -6.95 0.95 -11.11
N GLY A 45 -8.27 0.98 -11.25
CA GLY A 45 -9.17 -0.04 -10.72
C GLY A 45 -9.55 0.23 -9.26
N LYS A 46 -10.47 -0.58 -8.74
CA LYS A 46 -10.87 -0.55 -7.32
C LYS A 46 -10.36 -1.78 -6.59
N VAL A 47 -10.07 -1.59 -5.32
CA VAL A 47 -9.72 -2.68 -4.41
C VAL A 47 -10.91 -3.62 -4.26
N PHE A 48 -10.65 -4.92 -4.26
CA PHE A 48 -11.66 -5.97 -4.11
C PHE A 48 -11.42 -6.87 -2.89
N GLU A 49 -10.21 -6.86 -2.34
CA GLU A 49 -9.89 -7.58 -1.10
C GLU A 49 -10.53 -6.86 0.08
N ALA A 50 -11.09 -7.62 1.00
CA ALA A 50 -11.76 -7.11 2.20
C ALA A 50 -12.94 -6.13 1.93
N VAL A 51 -13.54 -6.17 0.73
CA VAL A 51 -14.72 -5.38 0.32
C VAL A 51 -15.97 -6.25 0.33
N SER A 52 -17.08 -5.70 0.86
CA SER A 52 -18.34 -6.43 0.94
C SER A 52 -18.92 -6.80 -0.45
N ASN A 53 -19.54 -7.96 -0.54
CA ASN A 53 -20.16 -8.43 -1.78
C ASN A 53 -21.19 -7.45 -2.34
N ASP A 54 -21.95 -6.74 -1.49
CA ASP A 54 -22.91 -5.72 -1.91
C ASP A 54 -22.24 -4.54 -2.59
N ALA A 55 -21.05 -4.14 -2.16
CA ALA A 55 -20.30 -3.07 -2.81
C ALA A 55 -19.79 -3.51 -4.18
N LEU A 56 -19.24 -4.71 -4.29
CA LEU A 56 -18.77 -5.30 -5.55
C LEU A 56 -19.93 -5.49 -6.55
N GLN A 57 -21.11 -5.88 -6.05
CA GLN A 57 -22.32 -6.01 -6.88
C GLN A 57 -22.80 -4.66 -7.43
N ARG A 58 -22.75 -3.59 -6.64
CA ARG A 58 -23.07 -2.23 -7.13
C ARG A 58 -22.10 -1.78 -8.23
N ASP A 59 -20.84 -2.14 -8.16
CA ASP A 59 -19.86 -1.82 -9.21
C ASP A 59 -20.21 -2.57 -10.51
N ALA A 60 -20.58 -3.86 -10.45
CA ALA A 60 -21.05 -4.61 -11.60
C ALA A 60 -22.35 -4.02 -12.21
N GLU A 61 -23.28 -3.54 -11.39
CA GLU A 61 -24.50 -2.87 -11.87
C GLU A 61 -24.21 -1.56 -12.61
N ARG A 62 -23.24 -0.77 -12.16
CA ARG A 62 -22.76 0.45 -12.85
C ARG A 62 -22.17 0.10 -14.21
N GLN A 63 -21.34 -0.93 -14.28
CA GLN A 63 -20.76 -1.42 -15.54
C GLN A 63 -21.87 -1.94 -16.49
N ASN A 64 -22.83 -2.70 -15.98
CA ASN A 64 -24.00 -3.15 -16.76
C ASN A 64 -24.79 -1.95 -17.33
N ASN A 65 -24.97 -0.87 -16.56
CA ASN A 65 -25.66 0.34 -17.04
C ASN A 65 -24.92 1.00 -18.20
N PHE A 66 -23.59 1.09 -18.15
CA PHE A 66 -22.82 1.59 -19.28
C PHE A 66 -22.98 0.70 -20.54
N LEU A 67 -22.93 -0.63 -20.38
CA LEU A 67 -23.10 -1.58 -21.48
C LEU A 67 -24.48 -1.44 -22.16
N LYS A 68 -25.54 -1.11 -21.40
CA LYS A 68 -26.87 -0.80 -21.95
C LYS A 68 -26.85 0.48 -22.79
N VAL A 69 -26.16 1.52 -22.33
CA VAL A 69 -26.02 2.78 -23.09
C VAL A 69 -25.22 2.53 -24.37
N MET A 70 -24.11 1.80 -24.31
CA MET A 70 -23.33 1.41 -25.47
C MET A 70 -24.14 0.63 -26.49
N ALA A 71 -24.98 -0.32 -26.05
CA ALA A 71 -25.88 -1.07 -26.92
C ALA A 71 -26.93 -0.20 -27.59
N SER A 72 -27.46 0.83 -26.91
CA SER A 72 -28.43 1.77 -27.46
C SER A 72 -27.80 2.67 -28.52
N ALA A 73 -26.56 3.06 -28.36
CA ALA A 73 -25.80 3.85 -29.34
C ALA A 73 -25.38 3.06 -30.58
N SER A 74 -25.40 1.70 -30.51
CA SER A 74 -25.04 0.79 -31.59
C SER A 74 -26.09 0.70 -32.72
N SER A 75 -26.79 1.78 -33.02
CA SER A 75 -27.85 1.77 -34.05
C SER A 75 -27.32 1.71 -35.48
N THR A 76 -26.17 2.32 -35.73
CA THR A 76 -25.47 2.35 -37.01
C THR A 76 -24.27 1.41 -37.07
N ASP A 77 -23.40 1.50 -36.10
CA ASP A 77 -22.18 0.68 -35.96
C ASP A 77 -22.26 -0.23 -34.72
N GLU A 78 -21.85 -1.50 -34.85
CA GLU A 78 -21.75 -2.38 -33.69
C GLU A 78 -20.59 -1.89 -32.80
N MET A 79 -20.83 -1.83 -31.49
CA MET A 79 -19.81 -1.41 -30.54
C MET A 79 -19.36 -2.58 -29.65
N SER A 80 -18.06 -2.65 -29.43
CA SER A 80 -17.43 -3.63 -28.55
C SER A 80 -16.68 -2.93 -27.44
N LEU A 81 -16.76 -3.49 -26.23
CA LEU A 81 -15.87 -3.19 -25.13
C LEU A 81 -14.86 -4.32 -25.00
N LYS A 82 -13.56 -3.98 -25.01
CA LYS A 82 -12.48 -4.93 -24.83
C LYS A 82 -11.70 -4.55 -23.56
N VAL A 83 -11.66 -5.45 -22.60
CA VAL A 83 -10.97 -5.28 -21.32
C VAL A 83 -9.73 -6.14 -21.30
N HIS A 84 -8.60 -5.53 -21.00
CA HIS A 84 -7.33 -6.22 -20.81
C HIS A 84 -6.90 -6.10 -19.35
N ARG A 85 -6.53 -7.23 -18.76
CA ARG A 85 -5.78 -7.29 -17.52
C ARG A 85 -4.38 -7.82 -17.85
N ILE A 86 -3.40 -6.97 -17.67
CA ILE A 86 -2.01 -7.26 -18.00
C ILE A 86 -1.23 -7.42 -16.70
N ARG A 87 -0.57 -8.57 -16.55
CA ARG A 87 0.38 -8.81 -15.48
C ARG A 87 1.78 -8.89 -16.09
N ARG A 88 2.66 -8.02 -15.63
CA ARG A 88 4.03 -7.95 -16.17
C ARG A 88 5.05 -7.73 -15.06
N VAL A 89 6.27 -8.18 -15.33
CA VAL A 89 7.42 -7.88 -14.46
C VAL A 89 7.70 -6.39 -14.47
N VAL A 90 7.93 -5.83 -13.31
CA VAL A 90 8.38 -4.45 -13.13
C VAL A 90 9.59 -4.43 -12.22
N HIS A 91 10.46 -3.46 -12.45
CA HIS A 91 11.61 -3.19 -11.60
C HIS A 91 11.45 -1.77 -11.06
N ASP A 92 11.52 -1.63 -9.77
CA ASP A 92 11.49 -0.32 -9.13
C ASP A 92 12.30 -0.35 -7.82
N GLU A 93 12.98 0.72 -7.56
CA GLU A 93 13.79 0.91 -6.36
C GLU A 93 13.50 2.27 -5.76
N LEU A 94 13.44 2.33 -4.43
CA LEU A 94 13.32 3.57 -3.70
C LEU A 94 14.70 4.13 -3.35
N SER A 95 14.73 5.42 -3.03
CA SER A 95 15.94 6.12 -2.62
C SER A 95 16.57 5.51 -1.39
N VAL A 96 17.89 5.49 -1.35
CA VAL A 96 18.68 5.04 -0.20
C VAL A 96 19.05 6.25 0.67
N PRO A 97 19.12 6.12 2.00
CA PRO A 97 19.54 7.20 2.89
C PRO A 97 20.90 7.81 2.54
N ASP A 98 21.06 9.12 2.75
CA ASP A 98 22.28 9.87 2.45
C ASP A 98 23.50 9.31 3.21
N GLU A 99 24.62 9.21 2.52
CA GLU A 99 25.89 8.66 3.04
C GLU A 99 26.44 9.42 4.24
N ASN A 100 26.25 10.73 4.28
CA ASN A 100 26.79 11.58 5.31
C ASN A 100 25.88 11.72 6.54
N LEU A 101 24.60 11.34 6.41
CA LEU A 101 23.57 11.56 7.42
C LEU A 101 23.04 10.29 8.08
N SER A 102 23.48 9.12 7.64
CA SER A 102 23.04 7.83 8.17
C SER A 102 24.22 6.87 8.39
N SER A 103 24.03 5.89 9.28
CA SER A 103 25.03 4.84 9.49
C SER A 103 25.19 3.96 8.25
N ARG A 104 26.34 3.33 8.12
CA ARG A 104 26.62 2.36 7.05
C ARG A 104 25.63 1.20 7.08
N PHE A 105 25.30 0.72 8.27
CA PHE A 105 24.34 -0.36 8.45
C PHE A 105 22.97 -0.02 7.78
N VAL A 106 22.44 1.17 8.03
CA VAL A 106 21.16 1.63 7.46
C VAL A 106 21.23 1.64 5.93
N ARG A 107 22.27 2.23 5.36
CA ARG A 107 22.43 2.34 3.90
C ARG A 107 22.56 0.99 3.24
N ASP A 108 23.43 0.13 3.79
CA ASP A 108 23.71 -1.19 3.22
C ASP A 108 22.44 -2.07 3.30
N PHE A 109 21.70 -1.99 4.40
CA PHE A 109 20.44 -2.72 4.54
C PHE A 109 19.36 -2.21 3.55
N VAL A 110 19.10 -0.91 3.52
CA VAL A 110 18.03 -0.35 2.64
C VAL A 110 18.37 -0.59 1.17
N ARG A 111 19.64 -0.43 0.78
CA ARG A 111 20.09 -0.74 -0.59
C ARG A 111 19.88 -2.21 -0.93
N ALA A 112 20.35 -3.12 -0.08
CA ALA A 112 20.23 -4.56 -0.29
C ALA A 112 18.75 -5.00 -0.32
N TYR A 113 17.91 -4.42 0.55
CA TYR A 113 16.47 -4.70 0.58
C TYR A 113 15.77 -4.24 -0.70
N ASN A 114 16.02 -3.01 -1.16
CA ASN A 114 15.45 -2.48 -2.40
C ASN A 114 15.88 -3.31 -3.61
N SER A 115 17.18 -3.66 -3.71
CA SER A 115 17.71 -4.49 -4.79
C SER A 115 17.07 -5.87 -4.80
N GLU A 116 16.98 -6.53 -3.65
CA GLU A 116 16.35 -7.86 -3.55
C GLU A 116 14.87 -7.84 -3.95
N ILE A 117 14.12 -6.84 -3.50
CA ILE A 117 12.70 -6.72 -3.91
C ILE A 117 12.60 -6.47 -5.42
N SER A 118 13.44 -5.60 -5.98
CA SER A 118 13.44 -5.28 -7.41
C SER A 118 13.86 -6.48 -8.27
N GLU A 119 14.84 -7.27 -7.83
CA GLU A 119 15.33 -8.46 -8.52
C GLU A 119 14.36 -9.65 -8.43
N ASN A 120 13.60 -9.76 -7.34
CA ASN A 120 12.65 -10.85 -7.07
C ASN A 120 11.29 -10.69 -7.78
N ASN A 121 11.30 -10.26 -9.04
CA ASN A 121 10.14 -10.24 -9.93
C ASN A 121 8.89 -9.60 -9.31
N LEU A 122 8.93 -8.31 -9.05
CA LEU A 122 7.71 -7.56 -8.80
C LEU A 122 6.79 -7.66 -10.02
N MET A 123 5.52 -7.93 -9.77
CA MET A 123 4.51 -8.10 -10.81
C MET A 123 3.45 -7.01 -10.70
N ALA A 124 3.44 -6.05 -11.62
CA ALA A 124 2.37 -5.07 -11.69
C ALA A 124 1.18 -5.61 -12.51
N THR A 125 -0.02 -5.34 -12.01
CA THR A 125 -1.26 -5.61 -12.73
C THR A 125 -1.84 -4.29 -13.24
N GLU A 126 -2.06 -4.19 -14.54
CA GLU A 126 -2.57 -3.01 -15.21
C GLU A 126 -3.88 -3.35 -15.94
N LEU A 127 -4.85 -2.44 -15.88
CA LEU A 127 -6.16 -2.59 -16.52
C LEU A 127 -6.31 -1.57 -17.65
N TYR A 128 -6.72 -2.07 -18.82
CA TYR A 128 -7.00 -1.25 -19.99
C TYR A 128 -8.39 -1.58 -20.53
N VAL A 129 -9.15 -0.55 -20.86
CA VAL A 129 -10.50 -0.65 -21.41
C VAL A 129 -10.51 0.04 -22.75
N SER A 130 -10.75 -0.71 -23.84
CA SER A 130 -10.82 -0.19 -25.20
C SER A 130 -12.27 -0.22 -25.70
N LEU A 131 -12.75 0.90 -26.18
CA LEU A 131 -14.00 1.00 -26.95
C LEU A 131 -13.67 0.86 -28.42
N VAL A 132 -14.41 0.00 -29.12
CA VAL A 132 -14.28 -0.23 -30.56
C VAL A 132 -15.64 0.00 -31.23
N SER A 133 -15.67 0.86 -32.25
CA SER A 133 -16.84 1.02 -33.13
C SER A 133 -16.55 0.31 -34.45
N HIS A 134 -17.26 -0.79 -34.70
CA HIS A 134 -17.11 -1.60 -35.92
C HIS A 134 -17.93 -1.00 -37.06
N LYS A 135 -17.27 -0.73 -38.17
CA LYS A 135 -17.95 -0.23 -39.37
C LYS A 135 -18.91 -1.29 -39.90
N ALA A 136 -20.21 -0.95 -40.02
CA ALA A 136 -21.26 -1.88 -40.42
C ALA A 136 -21.12 -2.35 -41.89
N THR A 137 -20.55 -1.51 -42.77
CA THR A 137 -20.38 -1.84 -44.20
C THR A 137 -19.02 -1.34 -44.66
N ALA A 138 -18.20 -2.24 -45.20
CA ALA A 138 -16.99 -1.82 -45.89
C ALA A 138 -17.37 -0.99 -47.11
N LEU A 139 -17.23 0.33 -47.06
CA LEU A 139 -17.38 1.15 -48.21
C LEU A 139 -16.38 0.69 -49.28
N LYS A 140 -16.89 0.25 -50.45
CA LYS A 140 -16.01 0.03 -51.59
C LYS A 140 -15.50 1.42 -52.01
N ARG A 141 -14.26 1.75 -51.64
CA ARG A 141 -13.62 3.06 -51.88
C ARG A 141 -13.80 3.57 -53.31
N ASP A 142 -13.97 2.68 -54.27
CA ASP A 142 -14.13 2.97 -55.71
C ASP A 142 -15.49 3.58 -56.10
N LYS A 143 -16.44 3.68 -55.13
CA LYS A 143 -17.80 4.16 -55.42
C LYS A 143 -18.18 5.51 -54.82
N TYR A 144 -17.36 6.03 -53.85
CA TYR A 144 -17.68 7.25 -53.10
C TYR A 144 -16.63 8.35 -53.36
N LYS A 145 -17.07 9.60 -53.38
CA LYS A 145 -16.18 10.77 -53.43
C LYS A 145 -15.47 10.93 -52.09
N GLU A 146 -14.25 11.42 -52.14
CA GLU A 146 -13.43 11.63 -50.95
C GLU A 146 -14.12 12.52 -49.89
N SER A 147 -14.89 13.53 -50.34
CA SER A 147 -15.68 14.40 -49.46
C SER A 147 -16.77 13.67 -48.68
N GLU A 148 -17.43 12.69 -49.33
CA GLU A 148 -18.48 11.88 -48.68
C GLU A 148 -17.90 10.93 -47.62
N ILE A 149 -16.73 10.38 -47.91
CA ILE A 149 -16.00 9.52 -46.96
C ILE A 149 -15.55 10.33 -45.73
N ARG A 150 -15.08 11.58 -45.93
CA ARG A 150 -14.68 12.46 -44.82
C ARG A 150 -15.88 12.89 -43.97
N GLU A 151 -17.01 13.17 -44.54
CA GLU A 151 -18.19 13.57 -43.81
C GLU A 151 -18.77 12.40 -42.98
N GLU A 152 -18.90 11.21 -43.59
CA GLU A 152 -19.25 9.97 -42.86
C GLU A 152 -18.31 9.70 -41.69
N LEU A 153 -17.01 9.83 -41.90
CA LEU A 153 -16.00 9.62 -40.86
C LEU A 153 -16.16 10.63 -39.70
N LYS A 154 -16.48 11.90 -40.06
CA LYS A 154 -16.72 12.95 -39.08
C LYS A 154 -17.93 12.67 -38.20
N GLU A 155 -19.06 12.29 -38.81
CA GLU A 155 -20.29 11.92 -38.10
C GLU A 155 -20.04 10.71 -37.19
N ARG A 156 -19.36 9.67 -37.68
CA ARG A 156 -19.03 8.50 -36.87
C ARG A 156 -18.12 8.86 -35.70
N LEU A 157 -17.13 9.75 -35.94
CA LEU A 157 -16.23 10.20 -34.89
C LEU A 157 -16.96 10.97 -33.80
N GLU A 158 -17.95 11.79 -34.15
CA GLU A 158 -18.79 12.50 -33.18
C GLU A 158 -19.64 11.55 -32.34
N VAL A 159 -20.25 10.53 -32.94
CA VAL A 159 -21.01 9.50 -32.21
C VAL A 159 -20.10 8.70 -31.32
N PHE A 160 -18.97 8.24 -31.83
CA PHE A 160 -17.97 7.48 -31.11
C PHE A 160 -17.43 8.28 -29.91
N GLY A 161 -17.09 9.57 -30.13
CA GLY A 161 -16.59 10.46 -29.06
C GLY A 161 -17.58 10.60 -27.92
N LYS A 162 -18.88 10.79 -28.20
CA LYS A 162 -19.92 10.88 -27.17
C LYS A 162 -20.02 9.60 -26.32
N VAL A 163 -19.93 8.43 -26.94
CA VAL A 163 -19.98 7.15 -26.21
C VAL A 163 -18.69 6.94 -25.43
N PHE A 164 -17.54 7.35 -25.96
CA PHE A 164 -16.26 7.28 -25.27
C PHE A 164 -16.21 8.21 -24.06
N ASP A 165 -16.71 9.44 -24.17
CA ASP A 165 -16.83 10.36 -23.03
C ASP A 165 -17.75 9.80 -21.94
N GLN A 166 -18.84 9.13 -22.33
CA GLN A 166 -19.71 8.43 -21.37
C GLN A 166 -18.98 7.26 -20.69
N LEU A 167 -18.16 6.51 -21.42
CA LEU A 167 -17.30 5.47 -20.84
C LEU A 167 -16.37 6.07 -19.81
N VAL A 168 -15.59 7.10 -20.18
CA VAL A 168 -14.64 7.77 -19.26
C VAL A 168 -15.36 8.30 -18.04
N SER A 169 -16.54 8.92 -18.22
CA SER A 169 -17.36 9.41 -17.11
C SER A 169 -17.84 8.27 -16.18
N SER A 170 -18.24 7.14 -16.75
CA SER A 170 -18.65 5.96 -15.96
C SER A 170 -17.50 5.31 -15.17
N LEU A 171 -16.29 5.51 -15.65
CA LEU A 171 -15.06 5.00 -15.05
C LEU A 171 -14.43 5.96 -14.03
N ARG A 172 -15.05 7.10 -13.72
CA ARG A 172 -14.47 8.13 -12.86
C ARG A 172 -13.98 7.60 -11.51
N ASP A 173 -14.72 6.69 -10.89
CA ASP A 173 -14.36 6.07 -9.62
C ASP A 173 -13.20 5.07 -9.72
N TYR A 174 -12.73 4.77 -10.94
CA TYR A 174 -11.63 3.84 -11.24
C TYR A 174 -10.38 4.58 -11.72
N GLU A 175 -10.32 5.91 -11.58
CA GLU A 175 -9.21 6.78 -11.97
C GLU A 175 -8.79 6.57 -13.44
N PRO A 176 -9.63 6.96 -14.41
CA PRO A 176 -9.37 6.73 -15.82
C PRO A 176 -8.32 7.69 -16.37
N ALA A 177 -7.33 7.16 -17.09
CA ALA A 177 -6.36 7.90 -17.87
C ALA A 177 -6.50 7.54 -19.35
N VAL A 178 -6.99 8.48 -20.16
CA VAL A 178 -7.10 8.29 -21.62
C VAL A 178 -5.70 8.17 -22.21
N LEU A 179 -5.46 7.12 -23.00
CA LEU A 179 -4.18 6.91 -23.63
C LEU A 179 -4.00 7.85 -24.84
N GLY A 180 -3.35 8.96 -24.59
CA GLY A 180 -3.06 9.99 -25.60
C GLY A 180 -1.59 10.05 -26.01
N GLU A 181 -1.26 11.13 -26.70
CA GLU A 181 0.09 11.48 -27.12
C GLU A 181 0.75 12.40 -26.07
N TYR A 182 2.05 12.34 -25.96
CA TYR A 182 2.86 13.19 -25.09
C TYR A 182 4.23 13.49 -25.73
N SER A 183 4.82 14.62 -25.37
CA SER A 183 6.16 14.99 -25.80
C SER A 183 7.18 14.75 -24.70
N ASP A 184 8.36 14.28 -25.08
CA ASP A 184 9.50 14.24 -24.19
C ASP A 184 10.19 15.62 -24.06
N GLU A 185 11.25 15.69 -23.26
CA GLU A 185 12.06 16.91 -23.08
C GLU A 185 12.73 17.40 -24.37
N GLN A 186 12.87 16.53 -25.37
CA GLN A 186 13.46 16.84 -26.69
C GLN A 186 12.40 17.22 -27.74
N GLY A 187 11.10 17.26 -27.36
CA GLY A 187 9.98 17.57 -28.24
C GLY A 187 9.57 16.41 -29.17
N ILE A 188 10.04 15.20 -28.91
CA ILE A 188 9.63 14.00 -29.66
C ILE A 188 8.26 13.53 -29.15
N ILE A 189 7.34 13.32 -30.09
CA ILE A 189 5.98 12.88 -29.76
C ILE A 189 5.91 11.36 -29.65
N PHE A 190 5.50 10.89 -28.49
CA PHE A 190 5.21 9.49 -28.17
C PHE A 190 3.71 9.29 -27.96
N SER A 191 3.25 8.05 -28.07
CA SER A 191 1.87 7.67 -27.77
C SER A 191 1.81 6.56 -26.75
N HIS A 192 1.06 6.78 -25.66
CA HIS A 192 0.74 5.75 -24.69
C HIS A 192 -0.08 4.61 -25.30
N GLN A 193 -1.01 4.96 -26.22
CA GLN A 193 -1.87 3.99 -26.89
C GLN A 193 -1.05 3.07 -27.82
N LEU A 194 -0.13 3.63 -28.59
CA LEU A 194 0.74 2.83 -29.47
C LEU A 194 1.72 1.97 -28.66
N SER A 195 2.22 2.47 -27.53
CA SER A 195 3.05 1.69 -26.60
C SER A 195 2.28 0.50 -26.03
N PHE A 196 1.01 0.68 -25.66
CA PHE A 196 0.12 -0.41 -25.25
C PHE A 196 -0.11 -1.43 -26.37
N TYR A 197 -0.40 -1.00 -27.59
CA TYR A 197 -0.60 -1.92 -28.71
C TYR A 197 0.67 -2.68 -29.07
N ASN A 198 1.83 -2.01 -28.99
CA ASN A 198 3.11 -2.68 -29.20
C ASN A 198 3.38 -3.73 -28.13
N TYR A 199 3.02 -3.44 -26.85
CA TYR A 199 3.13 -4.42 -25.78
C TYR A 199 2.26 -5.65 -26.03
N LEU A 200 1.02 -5.50 -26.49
CA LEU A 200 0.16 -6.63 -26.87
C LEU A 200 0.80 -7.51 -27.96
N LEU A 201 1.56 -6.91 -28.87
CA LEU A 201 2.22 -7.63 -29.96
C LEU A 201 3.52 -8.30 -29.54
N THR A 202 4.30 -7.66 -28.67
CA THR A 202 5.68 -8.06 -28.39
C THR A 202 5.86 -8.71 -27.01
N GLY A 203 4.92 -8.51 -26.07
CA GLY A 203 5.08 -8.85 -24.66
C GLY A 203 6.10 -7.96 -23.92
N GLN A 204 6.64 -6.92 -24.57
CA GLN A 204 7.67 -6.03 -24.03
C GLN A 204 7.21 -4.59 -24.03
N TRP A 205 7.33 -3.92 -22.86
CA TRP A 205 6.93 -2.53 -22.73
C TRP A 205 8.01 -1.60 -23.30
N GLN A 206 7.65 -0.86 -24.35
CA GLN A 206 8.52 0.11 -25.00
C GLN A 206 7.75 1.39 -25.32
N LYS A 207 8.41 2.53 -25.19
CA LYS A 207 7.86 3.82 -25.63
C LYS A 207 7.84 3.84 -27.16
N VAL A 208 6.67 4.08 -27.76
CA VAL A 208 6.51 4.13 -29.23
C VAL A 208 6.30 5.57 -29.65
N ARG A 209 7.13 6.05 -30.56
CA ARG A 209 6.98 7.34 -31.21
C ARG A 209 5.78 7.31 -32.16
N VAL A 210 5.10 8.43 -32.33
CA VAL A 210 4.08 8.55 -33.38
C VAL A 210 4.78 8.53 -34.74
N PRO A 211 4.58 7.49 -35.57
CA PRO A 211 5.32 7.35 -36.83
C PRO A 211 4.67 8.16 -37.93
N PHE A 212 5.45 8.47 -38.97
CA PHE A 212 4.98 9.05 -40.25
C PHE A 212 4.54 8.01 -41.27
N MET A 213 4.74 6.71 -40.96
CA MET A 213 4.31 5.59 -41.80
C MET A 213 3.02 4.97 -41.25
N PRO A 214 2.35 4.09 -42.00
CA PRO A 214 1.17 3.37 -41.51
C PRO A 214 1.47 2.62 -40.20
N LEU A 215 0.56 2.66 -39.25
CA LEU A 215 0.77 2.08 -37.87
C LEU A 215 1.00 0.58 -37.92
N ASN A 216 0.41 -0.15 -38.87
CA ASN A 216 0.63 -1.59 -39.04
C ASN A 216 2.06 -1.95 -39.46
N GLU A 217 2.77 -1.03 -40.09
CA GLU A 217 4.18 -1.23 -40.48
C GLU A 217 5.16 -0.78 -39.40
N ALA A 218 4.71 0.15 -38.53
CA ALA A 218 5.53 0.72 -37.45
C ALA A 218 5.49 -0.09 -36.15
N LEU A 219 4.43 -0.86 -35.95
CA LEU A 219 4.21 -1.64 -34.71
C LEU A 219 4.64 -3.11 -34.90
N GLY A 220 4.83 -3.80 -33.76
CA GLY A 220 5.09 -5.23 -33.75
C GLY A 220 6.49 -5.60 -34.25
N ASN A 221 7.50 -4.92 -33.74
CA ASN A 221 8.90 -5.24 -34.04
C ASN A 221 9.33 -6.55 -33.32
N VAL A 222 8.74 -7.66 -33.75
CA VAL A 222 8.92 -8.99 -33.19
C VAL A 222 8.75 -10.04 -34.28
N GLN A 223 9.56 -11.08 -34.22
CA GLN A 223 9.34 -12.28 -35.05
C GLN A 223 8.55 -13.29 -34.22
N VAL A 224 7.43 -13.77 -34.76
CA VAL A 224 6.54 -14.73 -34.09
C VAL A 224 6.59 -16.04 -34.85
N PHE A 225 7.05 -17.09 -34.18
CA PHE A 225 7.08 -18.44 -34.71
C PHE A 225 5.97 -19.28 -34.06
N GLY A 226 5.14 -19.90 -34.88
CA GLY A 226 4.04 -20.75 -34.43
C GLY A 226 4.47 -22.21 -34.28
N GLY A 227 4.43 -22.73 -33.06
CA GLY A 227 4.52 -24.17 -32.79
C GLY A 227 3.12 -24.82 -32.81
N ALA A 228 3.01 -26.02 -32.29
CA ALA A 228 1.74 -26.76 -32.19
C ALA A 228 0.77 -26.11 -31.17
N ASP A 229 1.26 -25.69 -30.03
CA ASP A 229 0.51 -25.12 -28.91
C ASP A 229 1.23 -23.94 -28.24
N THR A 230 2.39 -23.55 -28.75
CA THR A 230 3.24 -22.53 -28.19
C THR A 230 3.74 -21.58 -29.30
N LEU A 231 3.69 -20.27 -29.03
CA LEU A 231 4.33 -19.25 -29.86
C LEU A 231 5.69 -18.90 -29.27
N GLU A 232 6.71 -18.76 -30.14
CA GLU A 232 8.00 -18.20 -29.76
C GLU A 232 8.06 -16.77 -30.29
N PHE A 233 8.33 -15.82 -29.38
CA PHE A 233 8.56 -14.42 -29.69
C PHE A 233 10.06 -14.15 -29.66
N GLN A 234 10.61 -13.66 -30.77
CA GLN A 234 12.00 -13.21 -30.85
C GLN A 234 12.02 -11.69 -30.97
N THR A 235 12.58 -11.04 -29.98
CA THR A 235 12.77 -9.59 -29.94
C THR A 235 14.25 -9.25 -29.79
N ALA A 236 14.60 -7.96 -29.87
CA ALA A 236 15.97 -7.49 -29.61
C ALA A 236 16.45 -7.78 -28.15
N LEU A 237 15.53 -7.97 -27.20
CA LEU A 237 15.84 -8.25 -25.80
C LEU A 237 15.90 -9.75 -25.46
N GLY A 238 15.61 -10.62 -26.43
CA GLY A 238 15.67 -12.07 -26.25
C GLY A 238 14.42 -12.80 -26.71
N LYS A 239 14.32 -14.05 -26.30
CA LYS A 239 13.21 -14.94 -26.63
C LYS A 239 12.23 -15.07 -25.45
N SER A 240 10.95 -15.14 -25.76
CA SER A 240 9.89 -15.52 -24.82
C SER A 240 8.91 -16.47 -25.47
N TYR A 241 8.28 -17.29 -24.66
CA TYR A 241 7.33 -18.31 -25.12
C TYR A 241 5.95 -18.01 -24.55
N VAL A 242 4.91 -18.27 -25.35
CA VAL A 242 3.53 -17.95 -25.04
C VAL A 242 2.62 -19.11 -25.33
N GLN A 243 1.78 -19.50 -24.37
CA GLN A 243 0.64 -20.37 -24.60
C GLN A 243 -0.67 -19.59 -24.44
N SER A 244 -1.68 -19.95 -25.25
CA SER A 244 -2.98 -19.30 -25.20
C SER A 244 -4.05 -20.26 -24.65
N ILE A 245 -4.89 -19.74 -23.76
CA ILE A 245 -6.00 -20.46 -23.13
C ILE A 245 -7.30 -19.71 -23.47
N GLU A 246 -8.31 -20.46 -23.89
CA GLU A 246 -9.65 -19.96 -24.19
C GLU A 246 -10.69 -20.72 -23.36
N LEU A 247 -11.91 -20.15 -23.21
CA LEU A 247 -13.00 -20.80 -22.50
C LEU A 247 -13.96 -21.47 -23.48
N LYS A 248 -14.20 -22.74 -23.29
CA LYS A 248 -15.21 -23.54 -24.03
C LYS A 248 -16.57 -23.45 -23.36
N ASP A 249 -16.58 -23.46 -22.03
CA ASP A 249 -17.82 -23.45 -21.23
C ASP A 249 -17.61 -22.65 -19.93
N TYR A 250 -18.69 -22.26 -19.32
CA TYR A 250 -18.77 -21.28 -18.23
C TYR A 250 -19.49 -21.89 -17.02
N PRO A 251 -19.23 -21.39 -15.79
CA PRO A 251 -19.94 -21.82 -14.60
C PRO A 251 -21.44 -21.51 -14.69
N MET A 252 -22.26 -22.26 -13.98
CA MET A 252 -23.72 -22.07 -13.96
C MET A 252 -24.17 -20.70 -13.49
N ALA A 253 -23.39 -20.04 -12.64
CA ALA A 253 -23.64 -18.69 -12.15
C ALA A 253 -22.33 -17.90 -12.12
N THR A 254 -22.43 -16.62 -12.41
CA THR A 254 -21.33 -15.67 -12.25
C THR A 254 -21.63 -14.69 -11.11
N TYR A 255 -20.61 -14.23 -10.43
CA TYR A 255 -20.70 -13.23 -9.37
C TYR A 255 -19.50 -12.29 -9.47
N SER A 256 -19.65 -11.11 -8.91
CA SER A 256 -18.55 -10.15 -8.86
C SER A 256 -17.33 -10.75 -8.17
N ARG A 257 -16.14 -10.48 -8.68
CA ARG A 257 -14.87 -11.00 -8.17
C ARG A 257 -14.52 -12.45 -8.57
N LEU A 258 -15.30 -13.11 -9.43
CA LEU A 258 -15.04 -14.50 -9.80
C LEU A 258 -13.64 -14.74 -10.39
N LEU A 259 -13.11 -13.78 -11.19
CA LEU A 259 -11.79 -13.87 -11.82
C LEU A 259 -10.72 -12.97 -11.17
N ASP A 260 -11.09 -12.09 -10.23
CA ASP A 260 -10.20 -11.01 -9.76
C ASP A 260 -8.93 -11.50 -9.06
N GLY A 261 -9.04 -12.53 -8.22
CA GLY A 261 -7.91 -13.14 -7.51
C GLY A 261 -7.43 -14.46 -8.10
N LEU A 262 -8.11 -14.99 -9.13
CA LEU A 262 -7.97 -16.38 -9.54
C LEU A 262 -6.58 -16.72 -10.13
N LEU A 263 -6.06 -15.86 -10.99
CA LEU A 263 -4.80 -16.10 -11.71
C LEU A 263 -3.53 -15.75 -10.90
N TYR A 264 -3.70 -15.27 -9.67
CA TYR A 264 -2.59 -14.89 -8.81
C TYR A 264 -2.19 -16.06 -7.91
N ASN A 265 -0.89 -16.25 -7.73
CA ASN A 265 -0.39 -17.21 -6.77
C ASN A 265 -0.45 -16.60 -5.37
N THR A 266 -1.19 -17.24 -4.48
CA THR A 266 -1.24 -16.89 -3.06
C THR A 266 -0.36 -17.81 -2.21
N ASN A 267 0.09 -18.93 -2.79
CA ASN A 267 1.02 -19.88 -2.17
C ASN A 267 2.45 -19.44 -2.48
N PHE A 268 3.21 -19.17 -1.45
CA PHE A 268 4.55 -18.59 -1.48
C PHE A 268 5.63 -19.46 -2.15
N ASP A 269 5.34 -20.73 -2.39
CA ASP A 269 6.26 -21.67 -3.02
C ASP A 269 6.17 -21.68 -4.56
N GLN A 270 5.23 -20.94 -5.13
CA GLN A 270 5.03 -20.86 -6.57
C GLN A 270 5.37 -19.46 -7.08
N SER A 271 6.24 -19.39 -8.08
CA SER A 271 6.56 -18.14 -8.76
C SER A 271 5.36 -17.60 -9.53
N SER A 272 5.11 -16.31 -9.43
CA SER A 272 4.18 -15.58 -10.29
C SER A 272 4.70 -15.53 -11.72
N TYR A 273 3.79 -15.46 -12.68
CA TYR A 273 4.15 -15.39 -14.10
C TYR A 273 3.39 -14.28 -14.82
N PRO A 274 3.98 -13.72 -15.90
CA PRO A 274 3.32 -12.71 -16.71
C PRO A 274 2.18 -13.30 -17.53
N PHE A 275 1.10 -12.51 -17.69
CA PHE A 275 -0.01 -12.88 -18.58
C PHE A 275 -0.73 -11.66 -19.16
N ILE A 276 -1.46 -11.87 -20.24
CA ILE A 276 -2.42 -10.93 -20.80
C ILE A 276 -3.78 -11.63 -20.86
N GLU A 277 -4.70 -11.22 -20.02
CA GLU A 277 -6.11 -11.62 -20.08
C GLU A 277 -6.88 -10.60 -20.93
N THR A 278 -7.60 -11.08 -21.91
CA THR A 278 -8.43 -10.26 -22.80
C THR A 278 -9.86 -10.77 -22.80
N GLN A 279 -10.79 -9.87 -22.48
CA GLN A 279 -12.23 -10.15 -22.50
C GLN A 279 -12.90 -9.15 -23.43
N THR A 280 -13.72 -9.64 -24.35
CA THR A 280 -14.41 -8.80 -25.35
C THR A 280 -15.90 -9.03 -25.26
N PHE A 281 -16.66 -7.94 -25.21
CA PHE A 281 -18.12 -7.97 -25.27
C PHE A 281 -18.60 -7.07 -26.42
N THR A 282 -19.26 -7.65 -27.43
CA THR A 282 -19.90 -6.94 -28.52
C THR A 282 -21.40 -6.92 -28.28
N ALA A 283 -21.94 -5.73 -28.02
CA ALA A 283 -23.35 -5.59 -27.69
C ALA A 283 -24.25 -5.90 -28.89
N LEU A 284 -25.24 -6.77 -28.72
CA LEU A 284 -26.27 -7.01 -29.72
C LEU A 284 -27.44 -6.06 -29.52
N SER A 285 -28.04 -5.62 -30.62
CA SER A 285 -29.31 -4.89 -30.54
C SER A 285 -30.38 -5.75 -29.82
N LYS A 286 -31.34 -5.09 -29.16
CA LYS A 286 -32.44 -5.75 -28.43
C LYS A 286 -33.11 -6.86 -29.24
N ASN A 287 -33.42 -6.61 -30.51
CA ASN A 287 -34.06 -7.58 -31.39
C ASN A 287 -33.16 -8.78 -31.71
N LYS A 288 -31.86 -8.55 -31.97
CA LYS A 288 -30.87 -9.62 -32.20
C LYS A 288 -30.71 -10.47 -30.93
N GLY A 289 -30.64 -9.83 -29.74
CA GLY A 289 -30.53 -10.50 -28.44
C GLY A 289 -31.75 -11.38 -28.14
N LEU A 290 -32.97 -10.86 -28.30
CA LEU A 290 -34.21 -11.64 -28.10
C LEU A 290 -34.31 -12.82 -29.07
N LYS A 291 -33.90 -12.63 -30.35
CA LYS A 291 -33.89 -13.70 -31.37
C LYS A 291 -32.88 -14.78 -30.98
N ALA A 292 -31.71 -14.42 -30.47
CA ALA A 292 -30.69 -15.38 -30.03
C ALA A 292 -31.17 -16.25 -28.87
N LEU A 293 -31.78 -15.64 -27.85
CA LEU A 293 -32.34 -16.37 -26.70
C LEU A 293 -33.47 -17.28 -27.09
N LYS A 294 -34.36 -16.82 -28.02
CA LYS A 294 -35.46 -17.67 -28.57
C LYS A 294 -34.91 -18.86 -29.33
N LEU A 295 -33.85 -18.66 -30.12
CA LEU A 295 -33.22 -19.74 -30.88
C LEU A 295 -32.67 -20.83 -29.93
N GLN A 296 -31.94 -20.41 -28.88
CA GLN A 296 -31.39 -21.32 -27.86
C GLN A 296 -32.50 -22.08 -27.12
N GLN A 297 -33.60 -21.38 -26.77
CA GLN A 297 -34.78 -21.98 -26.14
C GLN A 297 -35.42 -23.04 -27.02
N ASN A 298 -35.54 -22.77 -28.34
CA ASN A 298 -36.07 -23.77 -29.31
C ASN A 298 -35.12 -24.96 -29.49
N GLN A 299 -33.80 -24.74 -29.47
CA GLN A 299 -32.83 -25.83 -29.57
C GLN A 299 -32.92 -26.79 -28.36
N LEU A 300 -33.02 -26.25 -27.12
CA LEU A 300 -33.23 -27.07 -25.93
C LEU A 300 -34.55 -27.87 -26.00
N ARG A 301 -35.62 -27.21 -26.44
CA ARG A 301 -36.92 -27.94 -26.64
C ARG A 301 -36.81 -29.08 -27.67
N SER A 302 -36.12 -28.81 -28.78
CA SER A 302 -35.97 -29.82 -29.85
C SER A 302 -35.07 -30.98 -29.47
N ALA A 303 -34.11 -30.75 -28.57
CA ALA A 303 -33.20 -31.75 -28.05
C ALA A 303 -33.84 -32.65 -26.97
N GLN A 304 -35.11 -32.38 -26.59
CA GLN A 304 -35.80 -33.06 -25.47
C GLN A 304 -35.01 -33.04 -24.19
N ASP A 305 -34.28 -31.93 -23.98
CA ASP A 305 -33.46 -31.78 -22.78
C ASP A 305 -34.36 -31.49 -21.57
N ASP A 306 -34.30 -32.38 -20.58
CA ASP A 306 -35.07 -32.31 -19.33
C ASP A 306 -34.67 -31.16 -18.38
N ALA A 307 -33.79 -30.26 -18.82
CA ALA A 307 -33.30 -29.13 -18.04
C ALA A 307 -34.34 -28.01 -17.89
N VAL A 308 -35.40 -28.30 -17.12
CA VAL A 308 -36.48 -27.33 -16.81
C VAL A 308 -35.92 -26.03 -16.23
N SER A 309 -34.89 -26.11 -15.40
CA SER A 309 -34.22 -24.95 -14.81
C SER A 309 -33.58 -24.03 -15.85
N GLN A 310 -32.91 -24.55 -16.88
CA GLN A 310 -32.33 -23.77 -17.96
C GLN A 310 -33.40 -23.05 -18.79
N MET A 311 -34.51 -23.73 -19.05
CA MET A 311 -35.64 -23.10 -19.74
C MET A 311 -36.24 -21.92 -18.98
N GLN A 312 -36.38 -22.06 -17.65
CA GLN A 312 -36.88 -20.96 -16.79
C GLN A 312 -35.89 -19.78 -16.79
N LEU A 313 -34.59 -20.04 -16.66
CA LEU A 313 -33.54 -19.01 -16.71
C LEU A 313 -33.52 -18.26 -18.05
N LEU A 314 -33.67 -18.94 -19.18
CA LEU A 314 -33.77 -18.34 -20.50
C LEU A 314 -35.05 -17.49 -20.66
N SER A 315 -36.20 -17.92 -20.09
CA SER A 315 -37.42 -17.10 -20.04
C SER A 315 -37.18 -15.82 -19.23
N LEU A 316 -36.61 -15.92 -18.03
CA LEU A 316 -36.27 -14.78 -17.21
C LEU A 316 -35.32 -13.81 -17.93
N ALA A 317 -34.26 -14.35 -18.55
CA ALA A 317 -33.32 -13.54 -19.32
C ALA A 317 -34.00 -12.78 -20.46
N ARG A 318 -34.99 -13.41 -21.17
CA ARG A 318 -35.78 -12.74 -22.21
C ARG A 318 -36.62 -11.60 -21.65
N ASP A 319 -37.25 -11.78 -20.51
CA ASP A 319 -38.00 -10.74 -19.82
C ASP A 319 -37.12 -9.58 -19.40
N MET A 320 -35.95 -9.86 -18.83
CA MET A 320 -34.95 -8.83 -18.47
C MET A 320 -34.46 -8.02 -19.69
N VAL A 321 -34.20 -8.70 -20.84
CA VAL A 321 -33.85 -8.02 -22.10
C VAL A 321 -35.02 -7.20 -22.60
N ALA A 322 -36.24 -7.73 -22.57
CA ALA A 322 -37.44 -7.00 -23.01
C ALA A 322 -37.68 -5.74 -22.19
N ASN A 323 -37.43 -5.79 -20.88
CA ASN A 323 -37.55 -4.66 -19.95
C ASN A 323 -36.31 -3.72 -19.91
N GLY A 324 -35.28 -4.02 -20.71
CA GLY A 324 -34.06 -3.18 -20.77
C GLY A 324 -33.16 -3.24 -19.51
N GLN A 325 -33.28 -4.30 -18.71
CA GLN A 325 -32.45 -4.50 -17.50
C GLN A 325 -31.03 -5.00 -17.84
N ILE A 326 -30.95 -5.85 -18.89
CA ILE A 326 -29.67 -6.38 -19.41
C ILE A 326 -29.65 -6.34 -20.94
N VAL A 327 -28.48 -6.47 -21.51
CA VAL A 327 -28.23 -6.64 -22.94
C VAL A 327 -27.52 -7.98 -23.15
N ILE A 328 -27.83 -8.67 -24.27
CA ILE A 328 -27.08 -9.84 -24.71
C ILE A 328 -25.98 -9.38 -25.65
N GLY A 329 -24.79 -9.97 -25.50
CA GLY A 329 -23.67 -9.70 -26.37
C GLY A 329 -22.88 -10.95 -26.74
N ASP A 330 -22.11 -10.82 -27.80
CA ASP A 330 -21.10 -11.78 -28.20
C ASP A 330 -19.86 -11.59 -27.32
N TYR A 331 -19.51 -12.61 -26.56
CA TYR A 331 -18.40 -12.63 -25.62
C TYR A 331 -17.30 -13.56 -26.09
N SER A 332 -16.04 -13.15 -25.89
CA SER A 332 -14.88 -13.99 -26.07
C SER A 332 -13.83 -13.69 -24.99
N TYR A 333 -13.12 -14.75 -24.61
CA TYR A 333 -12.06 -14.75 -23.60
C TYR A 333 -10.80 -15.34 -24.20
N SER A 334 -9.65 -14.70 -23.96
CA SER A 334 -8.34 -15.28 -24.22
C SER A 334 -7.36 -14.90 -23.10
N LEU A 335 -6.52 -15.84 -22.70
CA LEU A 335 -5.47 -15.67 -21.72
C LEU A 335 -4.16 -16.11 -22.36
N LEU A 336 -3.26 -15.15 -22.59
CA LEU A 336 -1.90 -15.40 -23.05
C LEU A 336 -0.98 -15.50 -21.83
N VAL A 337 -0.35 -16.63 -21.64
CA VAL A 337 0.55 -16.91 -20.51
C VAL A 337 1.98 -16.95 -21.03
N PHE A 338 2.87 -16.18 -20.41
CA PHE A 338 4.26 -16.04 -20.81
C PHE A 338 5.20 -16.85 -19.92
N GLY A 339 6.35 -17.22 -20.49
CA GLY A 339 7.40 -17.91 -19.77
C GLY A 339 8.66 -18.09 -20.61
N SER A 340 9.67 -18.75 -20.03
CA SER A 340 10.78 -19.32 -20.76
C SER A 340 10.35 -20.63 -21.45
N GLU A 341 11.21 -21.20 -22.27
CA GLU A 341 10.99 -22.51 -22.91
C GLU A 341 10.61 -23.58 -21.87
N ASP A 342 11.28 -23.56 -20.71
CA ASP A 342 11.10 -24.55 -19.65
C ASP A 342 9.87 -24.28 -18.76
N THR A 343 9.40 -23.05 -18.65
CA THR A 343 8.38 -22.64 -17.65
C THR A 343 6.99 -22.41 -18.25
N VAL A 344 6.86 -22.03 -19.53
CA VAL A 344 5.59 -21.62 -20.14
C VAL A 344 4.50 -22.69 -20.04
N VAL A 345 4.88 -23.97 -20.20
CA VAL A 345 3.94 -25.10 -20.12
C VAL A 345 3.41 -25.28 -18.69
N ALA A 346 4.27 -25.12 -17.68
CA ALA A 346 3.89 -25.19 -16.28
C ALA A 346 2.95 -24.04 -15.88
N HIS A 347 3.28 -22.80 -16.32
CA HIS A 347 2.43 -21.62 -16.09
C HIS A 347 1.04 -21.76 -16.72
N ALA A 348 0.98 -22.26 -17.95
CA ALA A 348 -0.29 -22.49 -18.63
C ALA A 348 -1.11 -23.60 -17.96
N ASN A 349 -0.49 -24.69 -17.51
CA ASN A 349 -1.17 -25.75 -16.77
C ASN A 349 -1.74 -25.24 -15.43
N ASP A 350 -0.99 -24.41 -14.71
CA ASP A 350 -1.45 -23.77 -13.48
C ASP A 350 -2.68 -22.87 -13.75
N SER A 351 -2.63 -22.04 -14.81
CA SER A 351 -3.76 -21.22 -15.22
C SER A 351 -5.00 -22.05 -15.60
N VAL A 352 -4.80 -23.14 -16.32
CA VAL A 352 -5.90 -24.08 -16.67
C VAL A 352 -6.53 -24.64 -15.41
N LYS A 353 -5.72 -25.12 -14.46
CA LYS A 353 -6.21 -25.66 -13.19
C LYS A 353 -7.04 -24.64 -12.42
N LYS A 354 -6.52 -23.43 -12.26
CA LYS A 354 -7.22 -22.35 -11.55
C LYS A 354 -8.57 -22.01 -12.18
N LEU A 355 -8.62 -21.92 -13.50
CA LEU A 355 -9.89 -21.70 -14.22
C LEU A 355 -10.86 -22.88 -14.06
N GLN A 356 -10.37 -24.13 -14.06
CA GLN A 356 -11.20 -25.32 -13.80
C GLN A 356 -11.76 -25.31 -12.37
N ASP A 357 -10.95 -24.98 -11.39
CA ASP A 357 -11.36 -24.88 -9.98
C ASP A 357 -12.46 -23.81 -9.77
N ALA A 358 -12.50 -22.78 -10.62
CA ALA A 358 -13.56 -21.76 -10.65
C ALA A 358 -14.80 -22.16 -11.48
N GLY A 359 -14.84 -23.39 -12.01
CA GLY A 359 -15.98 -23.96 -12.75
C GLY A 359 -16.02 -23.63 -14.24
N PHE A 360 -14.94 -23.07 -14.81
CA PHE A 360 -14.82 -22.91 -16.26
C PHE A 360 -14.32 -24.19 -16.92
N LEU A 361 -14.54 -24.30 -18.23
CA LEU A 361 -13.92 -25.32 -19.08
C LEU A 361 -12.86 -24.65 -19.98
N PRO A 362 -11.63 -24.45 -19.49
CA PRO A 362 -10.55 -23.87 -20.28
C PRO A 362 -9.98 -24.89 -21.29
N ILE A 363 -9.53 -24.39 -22.43
CA ILE A 363 -8.86 -25.16 -23.47
C ILE A 363 -7.61 -24.41 -23.92
N LYS A 364 -6.49 -25.12 -24.00
CA LYS A 364 -5.28 -24.59 -24.66
C LYS A 364 -5.51 -24.52 -26.16
N SER A 365 -5.22 -23.37 -26.76
CA SER A 365 -5.35 -23.14 -28.19
C SER A 365 -4.22 -23.85 -28.96
N THR A 366 -4.59 -24.58 -30.01
CA THR A 366 -3.66 -25.24 -30.92
C THR A 366 -3.84 -24.66 -32.33
N LEU A 367 -4.76 -25.16 -33.12
CA LEU A 367 -5.06 -24.66 -34.48
C LEU A 367 -5.47 -23.17 -34.48
N ALA A 368 -6.13 -22.72 -33.41
CA ALA A 368 -6.54 -21.32 -33.26
C ALA A 368 -5.49 -20.43 -32.55
N LEU A 369 -4.29 -20.92 -32.30
CA LEU A 369 -3.28 -20.26 -31.46
C LEU A 369 -2.95 -18.85 -31.97
N VAL A 370 -2.65 -18.69 -33.26
CA VAL A 370 -2.36 -17.39 -33.88
C VAL A 370 -3.60 -16.48 -33.85
N THR A 371 -4.80 -17.03 -34.09
CA THR A 371 -6.04 -16.25 -34.03
C THR A 371 -6.30 -15.74 -32.61
N SER A 372 -6.10 -16.60 -31.60
CA SER A 372 -6.24 -16.23 -30.20
C SER A 372 -5.22 -15.17 -29.75
N TYR A 373 -3.98 -15.29 -30.21
CA TYR A 373 -2.95 -14.24 -30.00
C TYR A 373 -3.37 -12.91 -30.63
N LEU A 374 -3.78 -12.89 -31.89
CA LEU A 374 -4.17 -11.67 -32.58
C LEU A 374 -5.51 -11.09 -32.07
N HIS A 375 -6.37 -11.92 -31.52
CA HIS A 375 -7.66 -11.47 -30.97
C HIS A 375 -7.52 -10.44 -29.85
N GLN A 376 -6.40 -10.43 -29.10
CA GLN A 376 -6.17 -9.44 -28.07
C GLN A 376 -6.11 -7.99 -28.61
N LEU A 377 -5.77 -7.80 -29.89
CA LEU A 377 -5.67 -6.46 -30.48
C LEU A 377 -7.05 -5.79 -30.55
N PRO A 378 -7.28 -4.58 -29.94
CA PRO A 378 -8.49 -3.81 -30.17
C PRO A 378 -8.70 -3.51 -31.66
N GLY A 379 -9.92 -3.67 -32.16
CA GLY A 379 -10.24 -3.53 -33.58
C GLY A 379 -10.16 -4.84 -34.40
N ARG A 380 -9.59 -5.90 -33.83
CA ARG A 380 -9.59 -7.22 -34.48
C ARG A 380 -10.92 -7.93 -34.25
N LYS A 381 -11.54 -8.43 -35.37
CA LYS A 381 -12.86 -9.09 -35.36
C LYS A 381 -12.79 -10.60 -35.24
N ASP A 382 -11.68 -11.22 -35.70
CA ASP A 382 -11.52 -12.68 -35.72
C ASP A 382 -11.49 -13.24 -34.29
N ARG A 383 -12.35 -14.18 -33.99
CA ARG A 383 -12.48 -14.83 -32.70
C ARG A 383 -12.65 -16.33 -32.91
N SER A 384 -11.89 -17.12 -32.18
CA SER A 384 -11.96 -18.58 -32.27
C SER A 384 -13.18 -19.16 -31.55
N ARG A 385 -13.54 -18.55 -30.40
CA ARG A 385 -14.66 -18.99 -29.56
C ARG A 385 -15.49 -17.80 -29.13
N VAL A 386 -16.79 -17.88 -29.41
CA VAL A 386 -17.76 -16.84 -29.06
C VAL A 386 -18.91 -17.48 -28.29
N ALA A 387 -19.19 -16.93 -27.11
CA ALA A 387 -20.37 -17.26 -26.31
C ALA A 387 -21.35 -16.10 -26.31
N LYS A 388 -22.63 -16.38 -26.11
CA LYS A 388 -23.64 -15.33 -25.89
C LYS A 388 -23.92 -15.21 -24.41
N ILE A 389 -23.54 -14.09 -23.82
CA ILE A 389 -23.76 -13.82 -22.39
C ILE A 389 -24.51 -12.52 -22.17
N SER A 390 -25.04 -12.33 -20.97
CA SER A 390 -25.64 -11.05 -20.57
C SER A 390 -24.56 -10.01 -20.21
N SER A 391 -24.92 -8.72 -20.33
CA SER A 391 -24.07 -7.63 -19.86
C SER A 391 -23.74 -7.71 -18.37
N MET A 392 -24.61 -8.28 -17.54
CA MET A 392 -24.34 -8.52 -16.13
C MET A 392 -23.30 -9.63 -15.93
N ASN A 393 -23.38 -10.74 -16.68
CA ASN A 393 -22.34 -11.76 -16.63
C ASN A 393 -20.98 -11.20 -17.07
N PHE A 394 -20.96 -10.37 -18.11
CA PHE A 394 -19.72 -9.70 -18.52
C PHE A 394 -19.16 -8.80 -17.41
N ALA A 395 -20.01 -8.01 -16.75
CA ALA A 395 -19.60 -7.16 -15.64
C ALA A 395 -19.04 -7.94 -14.45
N HIS A 396 -19.53 -9.17 -14.21
CA HIS A 396 -18.98 -10.06 -13.20
C HIS A 396 -17.63 -10.67 -13.60
N LEU A 397 -17.43 -10.97 -14.89
CA LEU A 397 -16.19 -11.61 -15.39
C LEU A 397 -15.09 -10.59 -15.69
N ALA A 398 -15.45 -9.47 -16.32
CA ALA A 398 -14.53 -8.41 -16.70
C ALA A 398 -14.64 -7.23 -15.73
N SER A 399 -14.47 -7.51 -14.44
CA SER A 399 -14.50 -6.49 -13.40
C SER A 399 -13.38 -5.46 -13.58
N PHE A 400 -13.61 -4.26 -13.05
CA PHE A 400 -12.61 -3.19 -13.00
C PHE A 400 -11.91 -3.15 -11.63
N HIS A 401 -11.67 -4.32 -11.06
CA HIS A 401 -10.99 -4.46 -9.78
C HIS A 401 -9.49 -4.68 -9.95
N ASN A 402 -8.71 -4.11 -9.04
CA ASN A 402 -7.26 -4.24 -9.05
C ASN A 402 -6.71 -4.21 -7.61
N PHE A 403 -5.45 -4.56 -7.47
CA PHE A 403 -4.73 -4.42 -6.21
C PHE A 403 -4.28 -2.97 -5.98
N PRO A 404 -4.34 -2.45 -4.75
CA PRO A 404 -3.84 -1.12 -4.45
C PRO A 404 -2.30 -1.11 -4.50
N CYS A 405 -1.73 -0.10 -5.13
CA CYS A 405 -0.26 0.05 -5.19
C CYS A 405 0.29 0.98 -4.10
N GLY A 406 -0.55 1.74 -3.40
CA GLY A 406 -0.07 2.86 -2.59
C GLY A 406 0.43 4.02 -3.47
N LYS A 407 1.02 5.03 -2.84
CA LYS A 407 1.51 6.23 -3.53
C LYS A 407 3.03 6.30 -3.45
N ARG A 408 3.71 6.19 -4.62
CA ARG A 408 5.17 6.17 -4.72
C ARG A 408 5.80 7.52 -4.41
N ASP A 409 5.35 8.57 -5.08
CA ASP A 409 5.95 9.90 -5.05
C ASP A 409 4.93 10.98 -4.65
N ARG A 410 5.41 12.21 -4.42
CA ARG A 410 4.60 13.38 -4.04
C ARG A 410 3.78 13.16 -2.76
N ASN A 411 4.29 12.34 -1.84
CA ASN A 411 3.76 12.23 -0.48
C ASN A 411 4.21 13.45 0.34
N PRO A 412 3.62 13.70 1.52
CA PRO A 412 3.99 14.85 2.36
C PRO A 412 5.49 14.99 2.64
N TRP A 413 6.19 13.87 2.80
CA TRP A 413 7.64 13.81 3.02
C TRP A 413 8.44 13.41 1.77
N GLY A 414 7.81 13.32 0.61
CA GLY A 414 8.43 12.98 -0.66
C GLY A 414 8.09 11.57 -1.16
N GLU A 415 9.10 10.76 -1.42
CA GLU A 415 8.96 9.38 -1.86
C GLU A 415 8.36 8.49 -0.76
N ALA A 416 7.78 7.34 -1.10
CA ALA A 416 7.24 6.37 -0.15
C ALA A 416 8.27 5.93 0.89
N VAL A 417 7.83 5.60 2.11
CA VAL A 417 8.71 5.14 3.21
C VAL A 417 9.43 3.86 2.82
N ALA A 418 8.67 2.87 2.36
CA ALA A 418 9.18 1.56 1.99
C ALA A 418 8.41 0.99 0.80
N LEU A 419 9.11 0.25 -0.05
CA LEU A 419 8.51 -0.62 -1.05
C LEU A 419 8.30 -1.98 -0.39
N MET A 420 7.06 -2.42 -0.36
CA MET A 420 6.67 -3.71 0.21
C MET A 420 6.04 -4.58 -0.87
N LYS A 421 5.85 -5.85 -0.57
CA LYS A 421 5.33 -6.84 -1.51
C LYS A 421 4.02 -7.44 -1.00
N MET A 422 3.03 -7.50 -1.89
CA MET A 422 1.79 -8.22 -1.62
C MET A 422 1.98 -9.73 -1.80
N PRO A 423 1.11 -10.59 -1.26
CA PRO A 423 1.11 -12.02 -1.56
C PRO A 423 1.04 -12.34 -3.07
N SER A 424 0.39 -11.46 -3.83
CA SER A 424 0.30 -11.53 -5.29
C SER A 424 1.56 -11.05 -6.02
N ASP A 425 2.68 -10.79 -5.36
CA ASP A 425 3.90 -10.18 -5.90
C ASP A 425 3.73 -8.73 -6.42
N GLN A 426 2.58 -8.11 -6.19
CA GLN A 426 2.34 -6.71 -6.53
C GLN A 426 3.16 -5.80 -5.61
N PRO A 427 3.83 -4.75 -6.13
CA PRO A 427 4.48 -3.73 -5.30
C PRO A 427 3.44 -2.91 -4.53
N TYR A 428 3.77 -2.56 -3.30
CA TYR A 428 3.01 -1.64 -2.48
C TYR A 428 3.92 -0.58 -1.87
N TYR A 429 3.64 0.67 -2.17
CA TYR A 429 4.40 1.84 -1.68
C TYR A 429 3.80 2.32 -0.36
N PHE A 430 4.40 1.89 0.73
CA PHE A 430 3.95 2.23 2.07
C PHE A 430 4.28 3.68 2.44
N ASN A 431 3.30 4.38 3.01
CA ASN A 431 3.43 5.70 3.63
C ASN A 431 2.70 5.72 4.96
N PHE A 432 3.20 6.52 5.91
CA PHE A 432 2.47 6.79 7.16
C PHE A 432 1.22 7.64 6.90
N HIS A 433 1.34 8.63 6.01
CA HIS A 433 0.25 9.50 5.63
C HIS A 433 -0.62 8.86 4.55
N TYR A 434 -1.92 8.99 4.70
CA TYR A 434 -2.87 8.66 3.64
C TYR A 434 -3.26 9.94 2.89
N THR A 435 -2.90 10.03 1.63
CA THR A 435 -3.19 11.15 0.74
C THR A 435 -3.75 10.64 -0.59
N ASP A 436 -4.46 11.50 -1.28
CA ASP A 436 -5.00 11.22 -2.60
C ASP A 436 -3.86 10.83 -3.57
N PRO A 437 -3.89 9.66 -4.22
CA PRO A 437 -2.83 9.22 -5.13
C PRO A 437 -2.56 10.19 -6.29
N GLU A 438 -3.60 10.85 -6.78
CA GLU A 438 -3.51 11.74 -7.96
C GLU A 438 -3.02 13.16 -7.62
N LYS A 439 -3.09 13.57 -6.35
CA LYS A 439 -2.69 14.92 -5.94
C LYS A 439 -1.25 14.97 -5.49
N ASP A 440 -0.58 16.08 -5.82
CA ASP A 440 0.67 16.41 -5.20
C ASP A 440 0.42 16.87 -3.77
N SER A 441 0.98 16.14 -2.80
CA SER A 441 0.83 16.42 -1.37
C SER A 441 2.16 16.77 -0.71
N LEU A 442 3.20 17.07 -1.51
CA LEU A 442 4.52 17.43 -0.99
C LEU A 442 4.43 18.69 -0.10
N GLY A 443 4.89 18.54 1.14
CA GLY A 443 4.82 19.63 2.13
C GLY A 443 3.46 19.81 2.81
N ASP A 444 2.42 19.07 2.41
CA ASP A 444 1.16 19.02 3.15
C ASP A 444 1.37 18.42 4.54
N VAL A 445 0.46 18.72 5.46
CA VAL A 445 0.49 18.22 6.85
C VAL A 445 -0.77 17.39 7.19
N PRO A 446 -1.06 16.33 6.43
CA PRO A 446 -2.18 15.45 6.73
C PRO A 446 -1.89 14.60 7.98
N LEU A 447 -2.90 13.88 8.44
CA LEU A 447 -2.73 12.93 9.52
C LEU A 447 -1.87 11.74 9.07
N GLY A 448 -0.80 11.44 9.83
CA GLY A 448 0.11 10.32 9.57
C GLY A 448 0.22 9.35 10.75
N ASN A 449 -0.58 9.55 11.80
CA ASN A 449 -0.54 8.66 12.97
C ASN A 449 -0.87 7.22 12.60
N THR A 450 -0.11 6.28 13.16
CA THR A 450 -0.16 4.87 12.79
C THR A 450 -0.34 3.98 14.02
N ALA A 451 -1.29 3.06 13.96
CA ALA A 451 -1.48 2.00 14.96
C ALA A 451 -0.92 0.67 14.44
N ILE A 452 -0.15 -0.04 15.25
CA ILE A 452 0.34 -1.38 14.96
C ILE A 452 -0.19 -2.33 16.03
N LEU A 453 -1.05 -3.26 15.61
CA LEU A 453 -1.72 -4.20 16.49
C LEU A 453 -1.37 -5.64 16.13
N GLY A 454 -1.07 -6.46 17.12
CA GLY A 454 -0.78 -7.87 16.86
C GLY A 454 -0.35 -8.62 18.10
N ALA A 455 -0.56 -9.92 18.12
CA ALA A 455 -0.20 -10.78 19.25
C ALA A 455 1.30 -10.67 19.60
N SER A 456 1.66 -11.11 20.80
CA SER A 456 3.08 -11.24 21.18
C SER A 456 3.79 -12.20 20.20
N GLY A 457 5.00 -11.85 19.78
CA GLY A 457 5.77 -12.64 18.80
C GLY A 457 5.31 -12.51 17.33
N ALA A 458 4.27 -11.72 17.02
CA ALA A 458 3.81 -11.50 15.63
C ALA A 458 4.74 -10.62 14.79
N GLY A 459 5.83 -10.08 15.36
CA GLY A 459 6.84 -9.29 14.62
C GLY A 459 6.67 -7.78 14.70
N LYS A 460 5.93 -7.24 15.68
CA LYS A 460 5.74 -5.78 15.87
C LYS A 460 7.05 -5.01 15.88
N THR A 461 8.00 -5.41 16.75
CA THR A 461 9.29 -4.73 16.92
C THR A 461 10.14 -4.78 15.64
N VAL A 462 10.14 -5.91 14.93
CA VAL A 462 10.84 -6.04 13.64
C VAL A 462 10.26 -5.10 12.60
N LEU A 463 8.92 -5.04 12.49
CA LEU A 463 8.23 -4.12 11.57
C LEU A 463 8.54 -2.65 11.92
N LEU A 464 8.44 -2.28 13.20
CA LEU A 464 8.78 -0.93 13.65
C LEU A 464 10.21 -0.54 13.25
N ASN A 465 11.20 -1.37 13.61
CA ASN A 465 12.61 -1.12 13.31
C ASN A 465 12.88 -1.07 11.80
N PHE A 466 12.21 -1.90 11.02
CA PHE A 466 12.25 -1.85 9.55
C PHE A 466 11.74 -0.51 9.01
N LEU A 467 10.57 -0.05 9.48
CA LEU A 467 9.98 1.22 9.05
C LEU A 467 10.83 2.42 9.47
N LEU A 468 11.38 2.42 10.68
CA LEU A 468 12.26 3.48 11.16
C LEU A 468 13.58 3.53 10.39
N CYS A 469 14.17 2.38 10.09
CA CYS A 469 15.37 2.26 9.25
C CYS A 469 15.10 2.78 7.83
N SER A 470 13.97 2.41 7.22
CA SER A 470 13.56 2.88 5.90
C SER A 470 13.26 4.38 5.87
N ALA A 471 12.73 4.94 6.96
CA ALA A 471 12.42 6.37 7.07
C ALA A 471 13.68 7.25 7.18
N GLN A 472 14.87 6.69 7.47
CA GLN A 472 16.12 7.49 7.57
C GLN A 472 16.44 8.27 6.29
N LYS A 473 15.91 7.87 5.14
CA LYS A 473 16.04 8.61 3.87
C LYS A 473 15.40 10.01 3.89
N TYR A 474 14.48 10.26 4.81
CA TYR A 474 13.85 11.58 4.96
C TYR A 474 14.74 12.60 5.67
N ARG A 475 15.93 12.22 6.10
CA ARG A 475 17.01 13.10 6.53
C ARG A 475 17.87 13.43 5.32
N ASP A 476 17.80 14.65 4.85
CA ASP A 476 18.60 15.18 3.75
C ASP A 476 19.23 16.52 4.14
N LYS A 477 19.89 17.20 3.20
CA LYS A 477 20.57 18.48 3.46
C LYS A 477 19.62 19.60 3.85
N ASP A 478 18.38 19.53 3.38
CA ASP A 478 17.36 20.56 3.56
C ASP A 478 16.38 20.22 4.70
N HIS A 479 16.29 18.95 5.07
CA HIS A 479 15.32 18.47 6.06
C HIS A 479 15.99 17.59 7.12
N GLN A 480 15.67 17.86 8.37
CA GLN A 480 16.04 17.01 9.50
C GLN A 480 14.92 16.01 9.79
N LEU A 481 15.32 14.80 10.18
CA LEU A 481 14.42 13.79 10.73
C LEU A 481 14.86 13.48 12.16
N SER A 482 13.92 13.47 13.10
CA SER A 482 14.12 12.97 14.46
C SER A 482 13.21 11.78 14.72
N VAL A 483 13.75 10.74 15.33
CA VAL A 483 13.01 9.55 15.79
C VAL A 483 13.14 9.46 17.29
N ILE A 484 12.02 9.49 18.01
CA ILE A 484 11.99 9.25 19.46
C ILE A 484 11.19 7.97 19.69
N LEU A 485 11.82 6.99 20.29
CA LEU A 485 11.18 5.69 20.53
C LEU A 485 11.11 5.41 22.03
N PHE A 486 9.90 5.28 22.54
CA PHE A 486 9.62 4.73 23.87
C PHE A 486 9.54 3.21 23.74
N ASP A 487 10.55 2.56 24.26
CA ASP A 487 10.76 1.12 24.17
C ASP A 487 10.32 0.42 25.46
N LYS A 488 10.12 -0.88 25.36
CA LYS A 488 9.94 -1.78 26.50
C LYS A 488 10.83 -3.01 26.33
N ASP A 489 11.42 -3.43 27.44
CA ASP A 489 12.32 -4.61 27.49
C ASP A 489 13.55 -4.47 26.57
N LYS A 490 13.97 -3.23 26.25
CA LYS A 490 15.12 -2.90 25.40
C LYS A 490 15.09 -3.57 24.02
N GLY A 491 13.88 -3.81 23.50
CA GLY A 491 13.69 -4.53 22.23
C GLY A 491 14.23 -3.80 21.01
N ALA A 492 14.29 -2.47 21.05
CA ALA A 492 14.76 -1.65 19.95
C ALA A 492 16.17 -1.04 20.18
N GLU A 493 16.82 -1.29 21.31
CA GLU A 493 18.12 -0.68 21.65
C GLU A 493 19.16 -0.89 20.54
N LEU A 494 19.34 -2.15 20.11
CA LEU A 494 20.31 -2.48 19.05
C LEU A 494 19.98 -1.75 17.74
N ALA A 495 18.71 -1.64 17.40
CA ALA A 495 18.28 -0.97 16.17
C ALA A 495 18.51 0.55 16.22
N ILE A 496 18.16 1.19 17.34
CA ILE A 496 18.40 2.62 17.54
C ILE A 496 19.89 2.93 17.47
N LYS A 497 20.74 2.16 18.19
CA LYS A 497 22.18 2.33 18.15
C LYS A 497 22.78 2.01 16.77
N ALA A 498 22.25 1.01 16.06
CA ALA A 498 22.67 0.73 14.68
C ALA A 498 22.31 1.86 13.70
N MET A 499 21.26 2.64 13.98
CA MET A 499 20.91 3.86 13.25
C MET A 499 21.73 5.08 13.69
N GLY A 500 22.76 4.93 14.52
CA GLY A 500 23.59 6.01 15.05
C GLY A 500 22.84 6.86 16.09
N GLY A 501 21.94 6.24 16.86
CA GLY A 501 21.11 6.90 17.86
C GLY A 501 21.61 6.73 19.29
N GLY A 502 21.13 7.62 20.19
CA GLY A 502 21.30 7.51 21.64
C GLY A 502 20.21 6.60 22.26
N TYR A 503 20.52 6.03 23.42
CA TYR A 503 19.58 5.18 24.14
C TYR A 503 19.71 5.39 25.65
N LEU A 504 18.59 5.69 26.32
CA LEU A 504 18.51 5.95 27.77
C LEU A 504 17.62 4.91 28.44
N ALA A 505 18.15 4.20 29.41
CA ALA A 505 17.37 3.34 30.29
C ALA A 505 17.07 4.09 31.61
N ILE A 506 15.78 4.22 31.97
CA ILE A 506 15.34 4.83 33.23
C ILE A 506 15.01 3.72 34.20
N GLU A 507 15.95 3.43 35.12
CA GLU A 507 15.84 2.36 36.09
C GLU A 507 15.34 2.85 37.43
N ASN A 508 14.41 2.12 38.07
CA ASN A 508 13.88 2.46 39.40
C ASN A 508 15.00 2.54 40.44
N GLY A 509 15.01 3.63 41.21
CA GLY A 509 15.99 3.84 42.28
C GLY A 509 17.36 4.32 41.82
N LYS A 510 17.64 4.43 40.53
CA LYS A 510 18.85 5.05 40.01
C LYS A 510 18.55 6.45 39.48
N PRO A 511 19.47 7.42 39.63
CA PRO A 511 19.29 8.76 39.11
C PRO A 511 18.91 8.74 37.63
N SER A 512 17.75 9.30 37.27
CA SER A 512 17.25 9.32 35.91
C SER A 512 18.01 10.27 34.97
N GLY A 513 18.77 11.23 35.56
CA GLY A 513 19.40 12.32 34.82
C GLY A 513 18.40 13.41 34.38
N ILE A 514 17.15 13.33 34.79
CA ILE A 514 16.12 14.35 34.44
C ILE A 514 16.04 15.38 35.57
N ASN A 515 16.30 16.65 35.26
CA ASN A 515 16.04 17.79 36.14
C ASN A 515 15.22 18.84 35.39
N PRO A 516 13.88 18.84 35.52
CA PRO A 516 12.99 19.73 34.80
C PRO A 516 13.22 21.23 35.10
N PHE A 517 13.78 21.56 36.29
CA PHE A 517 14.02 22.96 36.69
C PHE A 517 15.24 23.56 36.01
N GLN A 518 16.08 22.80 35.32
CA GLN A 518 17.21 23.32 34.53
C GLN A 518 16.80 23.70 33.09
N LEU A 519 15.52 23.62 32.76
CA LEU A 519 14.99 24.23 31.55
C LEU A 519 15.23 25.75 31.50
N GLU A 520 15.23 26.32 30.31
CA GLU A 520 15.29 27.79 30.14
C GLU A 520 14.11 28.48 30.85
N PRO A 521 14.32 29.58 31.54
CA PRO A 521 13.28 30.27 32.34
C PRO A 521 12.33 31.08 31.44
N THR A 522 11.74 30.43 30.44
CA THR A 522 10.72 31.05 29.59
C THR A 522 9.36 31.02 30.29
N THR A 523 8.45 31.92 29.91
CA THR A 523 7.09 31.93 30.45
C THR A 523 6.39 30.58 30.22
N GLU A 524 6.61 29.95 29.07
CA GLU A 524 6.02 28.67 28.70
C GLU A 524 6.54 27.54 29.62
N ASN A 525 7.86 27.45 29.80
CA ASN A 525 8.46 26.45 30.69
C ASN A 525 8.03 26.63 32.15
N ILE A 526 7.95 27.87 32.62
CA ILE A 526 7.48 28.15 33.99
C ILE A 526 6.01 27.72 34.18
N GLN A 527 5.13 28.05 33.23
CA GLN A 527 3.73 27.66 33.30
C GLN A 527 3.55 26.11 33.25
N PHE A 528 4.33 25.46 32.40
CA PHE A 528 4.35 24.00 32.38
C PHE A 528 4.80 23.40 33.73
N LEU A 529 5.90 23.91 34.29
CA LEU A 529 6.44 23.42 35.57
C LEU A 529 5.48 23.67 36.74
N ILE A 530 4.77 24.79 36.75
CA ILE A 530 3.70 25.07 37.75
C ILE A 530 2.62 23.99 37.63
N GLY A 531 2.10 23.73 36.43
CA GLY A 531 1.08 22.73 36.18
C GLY A 531 1.54 21.31 36.53
N TRP A 532 2.77 20.95 36.13
CA TRP A 532 3.37 19.67 36.43
C TRP A 532 3.61 19.47 37.94
N THR A 533 4.15 20.46 38.63
CA THR A 533 4.37 20.41 40.10
C THR A 533 3.05 20.27 40.87
N LYS A 534 1.99 20.94 40.43
CA LYS A 534 0.64 20.78 41.00
C LYS A 534 0.19 19.33 40.89
N ARG A 535 0.33 18.70 39.73
CA ARG A 535 -0.04 17.29 39.51
C ARG A 535 0.85 16.35 40.32
N LEU A 536 2.13 16.63 40.46
CA LEU A 536 3.07 15.85 41.25
C LEU A 536 2.65 15.82 42.76
N ILE A 537 2.30 16.99 43.35
CA ILE A 537 1.90 17.16 44.73
C ILE A 537 0.47 16.64 44.98
N GLY A 538 -0.42 16.77 44.00
CA GLY A 538 -1.85 16.37 44.11
C GLY A 538 -2.15 14.92 43.80
N ARG A 539 -1.14 14.11 43.47
CA ARG A 539 -1.30 12.77 42.90
C ARG A 539 -2.03 11.76 43.84
N ASP A 540 -1.90 11.89 45.14
CA ASP A 540 -2.51 10.97 46.10
C ASP A 540 -4.00 11.29 46.41
N GLY A 541 -4.70 11.95 45.47
CA GLY A 541 -6.11 12.31 45.62
C GLY A 541 -6.37 13.48 46.55
N LEU A 542 -5.33 14.16 47.00
CA LEU A 542 -5.40 15.31 47.86
C LEU A 542 -5.77 16.56 47.10
N GLN A 543 -6.81 17.26 47.51
CA GLN A 543 -7.25 18.50 46.86
C GLN A 543 -6.17 19.59 46.99
N ILE A 544 -5.92 20.30 45.87
CA ILE A 544 -5.09 21.51 45.86
C ILE A 544 -6.06 22.71 45.91
N THR A 545 -5.92 23.53 46.95
CA THR A 545 -6.73 24.75 47.10
C THR A 545 -6.19 25.90 46.21
N PRO A 546 -6.98 26.94 45.91
CA PRO A 546 -6.48 28.12 45.21
C PRO A 546 -5.27 28.77 45.87
N LEU A 547 -5.17 28.70 47.18
CA LEU A 547 -4.02 29.22 47.94
C LEU A 547 -2.77 28.36 47.69
N ASP A 548 -2.94 27.04 47.66
CA ASP A 548 -1.85 26.11 47.34
C ASP A 548 -1.36 26.30 45.92
N GLU A 549 -2.24 26.57 44.96
CA GLU A 549 -1.86 26.89 43.56
C GLU A 549 -0.98 28.13 43.51
N GLN A 550 -1.36 29.19 44.21
CA GLN A 550 -0.58 30.43 44.28
C GLN A 550 0.80 30.20 44.93
N ARG A 551 0.86 29.40 46.01
CA ARG A 551 2.12 29.06 46.70
C ARG A 551 3.04 28.24 45.76
N ILE A 552 2.50 27.26 45.08
CA ILE A 552 3.25 26.46 44.13
C ILE A 552 3.79 27.34 42.94
N ALA A 553 2.95 28.19 42.40
CA ALA A 553 3.37 29.12 41.34
C ALA A 553 4.54 30.01 41.80
N THR A 554 4.42 30.68 42.96
CA THR A 554 5.46 31.53 43.54
C THR A 554 6.75 30.73 43.81
N ALA A 555 6.67 29.51 44.32
CA ALA A 555 7.84 28.67 44.59
C ALA A 555 8.56 28.27 43.27
N VAL A 556 7.81 27.88 42.27
CA VAL A 556 8.38 27.52 40.95
C VAL A 556 9.05 28.74 40.30
N GLU A 557 8.39 29.90 40.28
CA GLU A 557 8.94 31.16 39.75
C GLU A 557 10.23 31.57 40.50
N THR A 558 10.26 31.42 41.82
CA THR A 558 11.43 31.66 42.65
C THR A 558 12.60 30.76 42.27
N VAL A 559 12.39 29.45 42.17
CA VAL A 559 13.43 28.52 41.75
C VAL A 559 13.90 28.79 40.33
N MET A 560 12.99 29.08 39.40
CA MET A 560 13.34 29.38 38.03
C MET A 560 14.09 30.71 37.86
N SER A 561 13.99 31.64 38.79
CA SER A 561 14.80 32.88 38.81
C SER A 561 16.25 32.68 39.26
N MET A 562 16.59 31.55 39.87
CA MET A 562 17.94 31.22 40.32
C MET A 562 18.87 30.86 39.15
N PRO A 563 20.19 30.94 39.31
CA PRO A 563 21.12 30.35 38.36
C PRO A 563 20.90 28.86 38.14
N ALA A 564 20.96 28.37 36.89
CA ALA A 564 20.59 27.00 36.49
C ALA A 564 21.24 25.91 37.39
N LYS A 565 22.49 26.06 37.78
CA LYS A 565 23.21 25.10 38.61
C LYS A 565 22.62 24.86 40.02
N TYR A 566 21.75 25.76 40.48
CA TYR A 566 21.11 25.67 41.81
C TYR A 566 19.61 25.22 41.68
N ARG A 567 19.09 25.12 40.48
CA ARG A 567 17.69 24.77 40.26
C ARG A 567 17.51 23.25 40.36
N ARG A 568 16.76 22.84 41.36
CA ARG A 568 16.34 21.44 41.52
C ARG A 568 15.05 21.37 42.34
N LEU A 569 14.39 20.24 42.26
CA LEU A 569 13.11 20.01 42.93
C LEU A 569 13.23 20.19 44.49
N ALA A 570 14.35 19.79 45.08
CA ALA A 570 14.61 19.93 46.53
C ALA A 570 14.69 21.39 47.01
N VAL A 571 14.77 22.37 46.12
CA VAL A 571 14.78 23.78 46.48
C VAL A 571 13.38 24.36 46.69
N LEU A 572 12.35 23.75 46.07
CA LEU A 572 10.95 24.25 46.20
C LEU A 572 10.44 24.39 47.65
N PRO A 573 10.68 23.44 48.58
CA PRO A 573 10.22 23.55 49.95
C PRO A 573 10.63 24.82 50.69
N GLN A 574 11.81 25.38 50.32
CA GLN A 574 12.30 26.62 50.96
C GLN A 574 11.41 27.82 50.64
N SER A 575 10.67 27.78 49.55
CA SER A 575 9.73 28.82 49.16
C SER A 575 8.26 28.47 49.43
N LEU A 576 7.98 27.20 49.83
CA LEU A 576 6.66 26.74 50.21
C LEU A 576 6.46 27.02 51.70
N GLN A 577 5.74 28.09 52.08
CA GLN A 577 5.42 28.43 53.46
C GLN A 577 4.52 27.36 54.06
N THR A 578 4.87 26.82 55.24
CA THR A 578 4.05 25.94 56.05
C THR A 578 3.14 26.79 56.96
N GLY A 579 1.89 26.41 57.14
CA GLY A 579 1.00 27.05 58.08
C GLY A 579 1.42 26.81 59.55
N ASP A 580 1.13 27.74 60.43
CA ASP A 580 1.52 27.70 61.86
C ASP A 580 0.86 26.62 62.72
N ARG A 581 -0.11 25.83 62.17
CA ARG A 581 -0.84 24.78 62.88
C ARG A 581 -0.22 23.41 62.63
N VAL A 582 -0.10 22.57 63.64
CA VAL A 582 0.43 21.19 63.59
C VAL A 582 -0.39 20.29 62.68
N GLU A 583 -1.68 20.49 62.56
CA GLU A 583 -2.58 19.78 61.64
C GLU A 583 -2.32 20.16 60.17
N ASP A 584 -1.96 21.40 59.90
CA ASP A 584 -1.59 21.90 58.60
C ASP A 584 -0.19 21.37 58.17
N ALA A 585 0.67 21.07 59.16
CA ALA A 585 2.03 20.55 58.89
C ALA A 585 2.04 19.11 58.37
N GLN A 586 1.15 18.25 58.89
CA GLN A 586 1.09 16.84 58.48
C GLN A 586 0.59 16.63 57.05
N ASN A 587 -0.11 17.60 56.47
CA ASN A 587 -0.61 17.54 55.08
C ASN A 587 -0.12 18.69 54.23
N SER A 588 0.98 19.29 54.63
CA SER A 588 1.56 20.46 53.94
C SER A 588 2.08 20.08 52.57
N LEU A 589 2.14 21.06 51.66
CA LEU A 589 2.73 20.90 50.32
C LEU A 589 4.18 20.36 50.39
N THR A 590 4.92 20.76 51.41
CA THR A 590 6.28 20.27 51.66
C THR A 590 6.32 18.80 52.01
N MET A 591 5.40 18.32 52.87
CA MET A 591 5.29 16.90 53.21
C MET A 591 4.89 16.05 51.97
N ARG A 592 3.96 16.54 51.17
CA ARG A 592 3.58 15.86 49.91
C ARG A 592 4.73 15.79 48.93
N LEU A 593 5.62 16.78 48.89
CA LEU A 593 6.79 16.81 48.01
C LEU A 593 7.94 15.96 48.54
N SER A 594 8.00 15.66 49.84
CA SER A 594 9.13 14.96 50.49
C SER A 594 9.49 13.61 49.86
N LYS A 595 8.51 12.88 49.31
CA LYS A 595 8.77 11.61 48.62
C LYS A 595 9.60 11.76 47.31
N TRP A 596 9.62 12.97 46.76
CA TRP A 596 10.22 13.29 45.46
C TRP A 596 11.59 13.96 45.55
N ILE A 597 12.08 14.29 46.73
CA ILE A 597 13.27 15.11 46.95
C ILE A 597 14.26 14.45 47.90
N GLU A 598 15.53 14.79 47.78
CA GLU A 598 16.62 14.37 48.67
C GLU A 598 16.68 12.85 48.92
N THR A 599 16.31 12.41 50.10
CA THR A 599 16.30 10.99 50.53
C THR A 599 14.95 10.29 50.29
N GLY A 600 14.00 10.97 49.72
CA GLY A 600 12.69 10.42 49.38
C GLY A 600 12.77 9.25 48.41
N PRO A 601 11.83 8.28 48.48
CA PRO A 601 11.90 7.06 47.69
C PRO A 601 11.80 7.28 46.18
N LEU A 602 11.28 8.43 45.75
CA LEU A 602 11.11 8.80 44.33
C LEU A 602 12.03 9.95 43.92
N ALA A 603 12.98 10.38 44.74
CA ALA A 603 13.89 11.49 44.44
C ALA A 603 14.74 11.21 43.19
N TRP A 604 15.09 9.96 42.94
CA TRP A 604 15.85 9.52 41.80
C TRP A 604 15.25 9.96 40.45
N ALA A 605 13.93 10.13 40.40
CA ALA A 605 13.21 10.45 39.18
C ALA A 605 13.47 11.88 38.68
N PHE A 606 13.50 12.90 39.57
CA PHE A 606 13.53 14.30 39.17
C PHE A 606 14.45 15.20 39.98
N ASP A 607 14.93 14.75 41.15
CA ASP A 607 15.78 15.58 42.00
C ASP A 607 17.27 15.37 41.70
N ASN A 608 17.62 15.36 40.42
CA ASN A 608 19.00 15.22 39.93
C ASN A 608 19.73 16.57 39.99
N GLU A 609 21.03 16.56 40.33
CA GLU A 609 21.84 17.79 40.41
C GLU A 609 22.03 18.43 39.04
N ILE A 610 22.22 17.59 38.01
CA ILE A 610 22.46 18.05 36.65
C ILE A 610 21.47 17.36 35.71
N ASN A 611 20.87 18.10 34.81
CA ASN A 611 20.08 17.53 33.74
C ASN A 611 21.02 16.98 32.68
N THR A 612 21.05 15.66 32.51
CA THR A 612 21.88 14.97 31.52
C THR A 612 21.07 14.55 30.30
N LEU A 613 19.76 14.72 30.32
CA LEU A 613 18.90 14.35 29.19
C LEU A 613 18.89 15.49 28.14
N ASP A 614 19.47 15.22 26.98
CA ASP A 614 19.38 16.05 25.79
C ASP A 614 18.83 15.22 24.60
N LEU A 615 17.58 15.44 24.25
CA LEU A 615 16.93 14.73 23.15
C LEU A 615 17.39 15.20 21.76
N ASN A 616 18.18 16.27 21.68
CA ASN A 616 18.76 16.78 20.42
C ASN A 616 20.19 16.26 20.18
N GLU A 617 20.81 15.59 21.18
CA GLU A 617 22.17 15.06 21.03
C GLU A 617 22.27 14.08 19.87
N PHE A 618 21.21 13.27 19.67
CA PHE A 618 21.13 12.30 18.60
C PHE A 618 19.86 12.51 17.78
N PRO A 619 19.92 12.30 16.46
CA PRO A 619 18.72 12.36 15.61
C PRO A 619 17.72 11.21 15.86
N ASN A 620 18.21 10.06 16.32
CA ASN A 620 17.43 8.93 16.75
C ASN A 620 17.66 8.73 18.25
N PHE A 621 16.61 8.64 19.05
CA PHE A 621 16.73 8.50 20.49
C PHE A 621 15.74 7.46 21.02
N GLY A 622 16.24 6.44 21.72
CA GLY A 622 15.45 5.42 22.39
C GLY A 622 15.37 5.68 23.88
N ILE A 623 14.24 5.46 24.48
CA ILE A 623 14.00 5.57 25.92
C ILE A 623 13.40 4.26 26.40
N ASP A 624 14.14 3.50 27.21
CA ASP A 624 13.61 2.29 27.83
C ASP A 624 12.69 2.65 29.00
N GLY A 625 11.45 2.23 28.88
CA GLY A 625 10.42 2.44 29.88
C GLY A 625 10.16 1.24 30.79
N THR A 626 10.92 0.17 30.67
CA THR A 626 10.63 -1.11 31.34
C THR A 626 10.32 -0.94 32.82
N ASP A 627 11.21 -0.31 33.55
CA ASP A 627 11.07 -0.15 35.00
C ASP A 627 10.06 0.94 35.39
N PHE A 628 10.16 2.14 34.80
CA PHE A 628 9.29 3.24 35.24
C PHE A 628 7.83 3.06 34.83
N LEU A 629 7.55 2.31 33.72
CA LEU A 629 6.18 2.00 33.32
C LEU A 629 5.45 1.06 34.29
N GLU A 630 6.17 0.22 35.02
CA GLU A 630 5.61 -0.65 36.03
C GLU A 630 5.36 0.09 37.35
N ASN A 631 5.98 1.27 37.54
CA ASN A 631 5.83 2.09 38.75
C ASN A 631 4.75 3.16 38.53
N GLU A 632 3.57 2.94 39.13
CA GLU A 632 2.41 3.80 38.99
C GLU A 632 2.66 5.26 39.44
N ASP A 633 3.54 5.48 40.43
CA ASP A 633 3.82 6.79 40.94
C ASP A 633 4.63 7.66 39.97
N VAL A 634 5.61 7.10 39.29
CA VAL A 634 6.53 7.87 38.42
C VAL A 634 6.15 7.84 36.94
N ARG A 635 5.38 6.85 36.51
CA ARG A 635 5.01 6.63 35.10
C ARG A 635 4.43 7.89 34.46
N GLY A 636 3.39 8.45 35.04
CA GLY A 636 2.74 9.66 34.53
C GLY A 636 3.68 10.87 34.47
N PRO A 637 4.26 11.29 35.62
CA PRO A 637 5.15 12.45 35.67
C PRO A 637 6.36 12.36 34.74
N ILE A 638 7.00 11.19 34.59
CA ILE A 638 8.14 10.99 33.67
C ILE A 638 7.64 11.15 32.22
N THR A 639 6.52 10.49 31.86
CA THR A 639 5.97 10.56 30.51
C THR A 639 5.61 12.01 30.12
N GLU A 640 4.99 12.76 31.02
CA GLU A 640 4.65 14.17 30.77
C GLU A 640 5.87 15.03 30.47
N ILE A 641 6.94 14.90 31.28
CA ILE A 641 8.19 15.63 31.04
C ILE A 641 8.80 15.25 29.70
N LEU A 642 8.90 13.97 29.40
CA LEU A 642 9.48 13.49 28.13
C LEU A 642 8.70 14.01 26.92
N LEU A 643 7.37 13.92 26.93
CA LEU A 643 6.54 14.46 25.85
C LEU A 643 6.65 15.96 25.71
N TYR A 644 6.75 16.70 26.85
CA TYR A 644 6.97 18.15 26.82
C TYR A 644 8.34 18.50 26.22
N LEU A 645 9.39 17.78 26.60
CA LEU A 645 10.74 18.00 26.04
C LEU A 645 10.79 17.70 24.53
N ILE A 646 10.10 16.64 24.09
CA ILE A 646 9.98 16.33 22.66
C ILE A 646 9.33 17.52 21.91
N GLU A 647 8.24 18.05 22.42
CA GLU A 647 7.55 19.16 21.78
C GLU A 647 8.41 20.42 21.73
N THR A 648 9.02 20.81 22.86
CA THR A 648 9.71 22.08 22.99
C THR A 648 11.15 22.09 22.50
N GLN A 649 11.80 20.93 22.47
CA GLN A 649 13.20 20.82 22.01
C GLN A 649 13.29 20.18 20.62
N VAL A 650 12.65 19.02 20.39
CA VAL A 650 12.80 18.26 19.15
C VAL A 650 11.93 18.83 18.03
N MET A 651 10.68 19.19 18.33
CA MET A 651 9.71 19.61 17.32
C MET A 651 9.64 21.12 17.11
N LYS A 652 10.40 21.90 17.86
CA LYS A 652 10.39 23.37 17.82
C LYS A 652 10.59 23.95 16.41
N ASP A 653 11.48 23.34 15.63
CA ASP A 653 11.84 23.79 14.28
C ASP A 653 10.95 23.17 13.19
N LYS A 654 9.85 22.50 13.57
CA LYS A 654 8.95 21.77 12.66
C LYS A 654 9.68 20.74 11.79
N ARG A 655 10.78 20.19 12.30
CA ARG A 655 11.49 19.09 11.65
C ARG A 655 10.58 17.86 11.54
N ARG A 656 10.81 16.99 10.56
CA ARG A 656 10.11 15.72 10.45
C ARG A 656 10.38 14.90 11.72
N THR A 657 9.34 14.50 12.42
CA THR A 657 9.50 13.80 13.71
C THR A 657 8.61 12.58 13.75
N ILE A 658 9.20 11.43 14.11
CA ILE A 658 8.48 10.17 14.35
C ILE A 658 8.58 9.86 15.84
N ILE A 659 7.44 9.87 16.53
CA ILE A 659 7.35 9.44 17.93
C ILE A 659 6.74 8.04 17.96
N VAL A 660 7.47 7.08 18.50
CA VAL A 660 7.04 5.69 18.62
C VAL A 660 6.80 5.36 20.09
N MET A 661 5.68 4.72 20.40
CA MET A 661 5.42 4.15 21.73
C MET A 661 5.07 2.68 21.60
N ASP A 662 5.95 1.82 22.11
CA ASP A 662 5.65 0.40 22.26
C ASP A 662 4.86 0.18 23.56
N GLU A 663 3.96 -0.80 23.58
CA GLU A 663 3.02 -1.07 24.67
C GLU A 663 2.24 0.18 25.11
N PHE A 664 1.73 0.92 24.14
CA PHE A 664 1.09 2.24 24.30
C PHE A 664 0.02 2.30 25.39
N TRP A 665 -0.73 1.23 25.61
CA TRP A 665 -1.79 1.16 26.62
C TRP A 665 -1.30 1.45 28.06
N LYS A 666 -0.02 1.14 28.38
CA LYS A 666 0.54 1.44 29.70
C LYS A 666 0.63 2.94 29.97
N TYR A 667 0.92 3.71 28.92
CA TYR A 667 0.95 5.18 29.02
C TYR A 667 -0.45 5.79 29.19
N LEU A 668 -1.49 5.11 28.71
CA LEU A 668 -2.89 5.54 28.83
C LEU A 668 -3.53 5.20 30.18
N SER A 669 -2.91 4.42 31.02
CA SER A 669 -3.47 4.00 32.30
C SER A 669 -3.57 5.14 33.36
N ASP A 670 -2.77 6.21 33.21
CA ASP A 670 -2.90 7.42 34.01
C ASP A 670 -3.78 8.45 33.26
N PRO A 671 -4.91 8.90 33.81
CA PRO A 671 -5.85 9.83 33.17
C PRO A 671 -5.23 11.15 32.74
N ALA A 672 -4.33 11.73 33.54
CA ALA A 672 -3.66 12.99 33.22
C ALA A 672 -2.71 12.82 32.02
N THR A 673 -1.94 11.74 32.01
CA THR A 673 -1.04 11.39 30.91
C THR A 673 -1.82 11.05 29.64
N ALA A 674 -2.93 10.31 29.75
CA ALA A 674 -3.80 10.00 28.62
C ALA A 674 -4.40 11.25 27.99
N GLN A 675 -4.85 12.22 28.80
CA GLN A 675 -5.35 13.51 28.30
C GLN A 675 -4.26 14.28 27.57
N PHE A 676 -3.07 14.38 28.18
CA PHE A 676 -1.95 15.09 27.60
C PHE A 676 -1.50 14.45 26.26
N ALA A 677 -1.30 13.13 26.23
CA ALA A 677 -0.95 12.39 25.02
C ALA A 677 -2.00 12.58 23.90
N PHE A 678 -3.29 12.58 24.26
CA PHE A 678 -4.37 12.80 23.31
C PHE A 678 -4.36 14.21 22.69
N ASP A 679 -4.12 15.25 23.52
CA ASP A 679 -4.04 16.61 23.02
C ASP A 679 -2.83 16.78 22.07
N LYS A 680 -1.71 16.11 22.39
CA LYS A 680 -0.53 16.08 21.52
C LYS A 680 -0.79 15.32 20.21
N LEU A 681 -1.47 14.22 20.25
CA LEU A 681 -1.84 13.45 19.05
C LEU A 681 -2.61 14.29 18.02
N LYS A 682 -3.48 15.19 18.49
CA LYS A 682 -4.23 16.11 17.63
C LYS A 682 -3.38 17.20 17.01
N THR A 683 -2.36 17.66 17.73
CA THR A 683 -1.57 18.82 17.35
C THR A 683 -0.28 18.46 16.61
N ILE A 684 0.24 17.23 16.78
CA ILE A 684 1.54 16.79 16.26
C ILE A 684 1.70 16.98 14.76
N ARG A 685 0.63 16.80 13.97
CA ARG A 685 0.65 17.02 12.51
C ARG A 685 1.04 18.45 12.15
N LYS A 686 0.60 19.47 12.94
CA LYS A 686 0.92 20.88 12.69
C LYS A 686 2.40 21.20 12.91
N GLN A 687 3.08 20.33 13.61
CA GLN A 687 4.51 20.39 13.90
C GLN A 687 5.33 19.43 13.01
N ASN A 688 4.71 18.95 11.90
CA ASN A 688 5.32 18.01 10.95
C ASN A 688 5.74 16.67 11.59
N GLY A 689 5.01 16.24 12.61
CA GLY A 689 5.25 15.00 13.33
C GLY A 689 4.18 13.94 13.07
N ILE A 690 4.56 12.70 13.28
CA ILE A 690 3.67 11.53 13.30
C ILE A 690 3.86 10.74 14.58
N PHE A 691 2.78 10.09 15.00
CA PHE A 691 2.76 9.24 16.17
C PHE A 691 2.53 7.80 15.73
N VAL A 692 3.42 6.90 16.13
CA VAL A 692 3.31 5.46 15.87
C VAL A 692 3.15 4.76 17.21
N PHE A 693 2.05 4.07 17.42
CA PHE A 693 1.84 3.32 18.64
C PHE A 693 1.60 1.85 18.36
N ALA A 694 2.23 1.02 19.17
CA ALA A 694 2.08 -0.43 19.09
C ALA A 694 1.38 -0.97 20.33
N SER A 695 0.53 -1.99 20.14
CA SER A 695 -0.12 -2.72 21.24
C SER A 695 -0.33 -4.18 20.86
N GLN A 696 -0.43 -5.04 21.87
CA GLN A 696 -0.70 -6.46 21.67
C GLN A 696 -2.18 -6.71 21.37
N SER A 697 -3.07 -5.90 21.93
CA SER A 697 -4.51 -6.05 21.78
C SER A 697 -5.21 -4.70 21.57
N PRO A 698 -6.21 -4.63 20.68
CA PRO A 698 -7.11 -3.49 20.60
C PRO A 698 -7.82 -3.18 21.92
N GLU A 699 -8.21 -4.20 22.68
CA GLU A 699 -8.90 -4.07 23.96
C GLU A 699 -8.14 -3.18 24.94
N ASP A 700 -6.80 -3.33 25.01
CA ASP A 700 -5.94 -2.56 25.90
C ASP A 700 -6.01 -1.05 25.62
N VAL A 701 -6.09 -0.68 24.35
CA VAL A 701 -6.25 0.71 23.92
C VAL A 701 -7.67 1.20 24.22
N LEU A 702 -8.68 0.38 23.98
CA LEU A 702 -10.11 0.73 24.10
C LEU A 702 -10.59 0.85 25.55
N LYS A 703 -9.92 0.20 26.51
CA LYS A 703 -10.21 0.33 27.95
C LYS A 703 -9.96 1.73 28.50
N SER A 704 -9.11 2.51 27.86
CA SER A 704 -8.91 3.91 28.21
C SER A 704 -10.15 4.73 27.88
N GLU A 705 -10.52 5.69 28.75
CA GLU A 705 -11.63 6.62 28.51
C GLU A 705 -11.54 7.35 27.17
N ARG A 706 -10.34 7.46 26.60
CA ARG A 706 -10.06 8.13 25.33
C ARG A 706 -9.67 7.18 24.21
N GLY A 707 -9.78 5.89 24.40
CA GLY A 707 -9.33 4.87 23.43
C GLY A 707 -9.94 5.05 22.04
N SER A 708 -11.24 5.30 21.94
CA SER A 708 -11.93 5.55 20.67
C SER A 708 -11.37 6.78 19.95
N ALA A 709 -11.04 7.82 20.71
CA ALA A 709 -10.51 9.05 20.13
C ALA A 709 -9.07 8.88 19.58
N PHE A 710 -8.26 7.99 20.14
CA PHE A 710 -6.97 7.60 19.56
C PHE A 710 -7.17 6.89 18.21
N VAL A 711 -8.12 5.97 18.15
CA VAL A 711 -8.45 5.25 16.91
C VAL A 711 -8.90 6.20 15.78
N ASP A 712 -9.75 7.18 16.10
CA ASP A 712 -10.27 8.17 15.16
C ASP A 712 -9.18 9.13 14.63
N ASN A 713 -8.12 9.35 15.42
CA ASN A 713 -6.97 10.17 15.01
C ASN A 713 -5.82 9.34 14.40
N THR A 714 -6.10 8.14 13.92
CA THR A 714 -5.12 7.24 13.30
C THR A 714 -5.42 7.06 11.83
N ALA A 715 -4.52 7.52 10.95
CA ALA A 715 -4.68 7.42 9.49
C ALA A 715 -4.37 6.01 8.97
N THR A 716 -3.35 5.37 9.56
CA THR A 716 -2.87 4.05 9.15
C THR A 716 -3.02 3.05 10.29
N LYS A 717 -3.62 1.91 10.00
CA LYS A 717 -3.75 0.80 10.95
C LYS A 717 -3.10 -0.44 10.34
N ILE A 718 -2.15 -1.01 11.05
CA ILE A 718 -1.43 -2.22 10.64
C ILE A 718 -1.81 -3.34 11.61
N TYR A 719 -2.45 -4.37 11.06
CA TYR A 719 -2.89 -5.54 11.82
C TYR A 719 -1.99 -6.71 11.49
N LEU A 720 -1.19 -7.12 12.45
CA LEU A 720 -0.43 -8.35 12.43
C LEU A 720 -1.31 -9.53 12.88
N PRO A 721 -0.92 -10.78 12.61
CA PRO A 721 -1.69 -11.94 13.02
C PRO A 721 -2.09 -11.92 14.50
N ASN A 722 -3.37 -12.18 14.76
CA ASN A 722 -3.89 -12.34 16.11
C ASN A 722 -5.00 -13.41 16.15
N PRO A 723 -4.65 -14.68 16.36
CA PRO A 723 -5.63 -15.78 16.40
C PRO A 723 -6.63 -15.65 17.56
N TYR A 724 -6.30 -14.85 18.58
CA TYR A 724 -7.15 -14.61 19.76
C TYR A 724 -7.99 -13.34 19.63
N ALA A 725 -8.04 -12.74 18.43
CA ALA A 725 -8.77 -11.50 18.19
C ALA A 725 -10.25 -11.61 18.54
N ASN A 726 -10.78 -10.60 19.27
CA ASN A 726 -12.19 -10.45 19.58
C ASN A 726 -12.87 -9.59 18.51
N GLU A 727 -13.94 -10.09 17.90
CA GLU A 727 -14.64 -9.40 16.81
C GLU A 727 -15.10 -7.99 17.20
N LYS A 728 -15.66 -7.83 18.39
CA LYS A 728 -16.21 -6.54 18.84
C LYS A 728 -15.14 -5.45 18.92
N ASP A 729 -13.97 -5.76 19.45
CA ASP A 729 -12.88 -4.79 19.62
C ASP A 729 -12.34 -4.31 18.25
N TYR A 730 -12.26 -5.23 17.28
CA TYR A 730 -11.81 -4.89 15.93
C TYR A 730 -12.89 -4.16 15.14
N THR A 731 -14.14 -4.64 15.15
CA THR A 731 -15.18 -4.09 14.28
C THR A 731 -15.80 -2.80 14.85
N GLU A 732 -16.22 -2.79 16.11
CA GLU A 732 -16.81 -1.61 16.75
C GLU A 732 -15.72 -0.62 17.22
N GLY A 733 -14.63 -1.14 17.81
CA GLY A 733 -13.54 -0.35 18.35
C GLY A 733 -12.64 0.25 17.27
N PHE A 734 -11.98 -0.58 16.50
CA PHE A 734 -11.02 -0.15 15.47
C PHE A 734 -11.61 0.04 14.06
N LYS A 735 -12.93 -0.06 13.94
CA LYS A 735 -13.69 0.18 12.70
C LYS A 735 -13.27 -0.76 11.54
N CYS A 736 -12.89 -2.00 11.85
CA CYS A 736 -12.70 -3.02 10.85
C CYS A 736 -14.04 -3.49 10.27
N THR A 737 -14.06 -3.88 9.01
CA THR A 737 -15.17 -4.64 8.45
C THR A 737 -15.13 -6.10 8.96
N LYS A 738 -16.21 -6.84 8.79
CA LYS A 738 -16.22 -8.27 9.16
C LYS A 738 -15.25 -9.09 8.32
N ASP A 739 -15.08 -8.70 7.05
CA ASP A 739 -14.16 -9.36 6.14
C ASP A 739 -12.70 -9.09 6.57
N GLU A 740 -12.35 -7.86 6.91
CA GLU A 740 -11.03 -7.51 7.46
C GLU A 740 -10.73 -8.27 8.75
N PHE A 741 -11.69 -8.34 9.67
CA PHE A 741 -11.55 -9.10 10.90
C PHE A 741 -11.34 -10.59 10.63
N SER A 742 -12.11 -11.18 9.71
CA SER A 742 -11.97 -12.58 9.30
C SER A 742 -10.57 -12.88 8.76
N ILE A 743 -10.03 -11.97 7.94
CA ILE A 743 -8.65 -12.06 7.43
C ILE A 743 -7.67 -12.06 8.60
N ILE A 744 -7.70 -11.02 9.47
CA ILE A 744 -6.75 -10.87 10.59
C ILE A 744 -6.72 -12.11 11.48
N LYS A 745 -7.91 -12.67 11.78
CA LYS A 745 -8.06 -13.84 12.64
C LYS A 745 -7.54 -15.12 11.99
N SER A 746 -7.61 -15.23 10.66
CA SER A 746 -7.16 -16.40 9.91
C SER A 746 -5.66 -16.43 9.62
N LEU A 747 -4.95 -15.31 9.82
CA LEU A 747 -3.51 -15.24 9.56
C LEU A 747 -2.72 -16.08 10.55
N ASP A 748 -1.81 -16.89 10.01
CA ASP A 748 -0.81 -17.57 10.81
C ASP A 748 0.29 -16.58 11.28
N THR A 749 0.69 -16.66 12.54
CA THR A 749 1.73 -15.83 13.13
C THR A 749 3.10 -15.98 12.44
N GLN A 750 3.35 -17.12 11.80
CA GLN A 750 4.59 -17.35 11.05
C GLN A 750 4.51 -16.94 9.57
N SER A 751 3.34 -16.58 9.09
CA SER A 751 3.12 -16.23 7.68
C SER A 751 3.82 -14.95 7.23
N ARG A 752 4.22 -14.08 8.19
CA ARG A 752 4.80 -12.74 7.93
C ARG A 752 3.86 -11.83 7.14
N LEU A 753 2.57 -12.16 7.15
CA LEU A 753 1.51 -11.37 6.55
C LEU A 753 0.97 -10.36 7.55
N MET A 754 0.51 -9.23 7.04
CA MET A 754 -0.19 -8.20 7.80
C MET A 754 -1.24 -7.54 6.93
N LEU A 755 -2.31 -7.05 7.55
CA LEU A 755 -3.30 -6.21 6.89
C LEU A 755 -3.02 -4.75 7.21
N ILE A 756 -2.79 -3.94 6.18
CA ILE A 756 -2.66 -2.47 6.31
C ILE A 756 -3.96 -1.83 5.86
N LYS A 757 -4.56 -1.02 6.74
CA LYS A 757 -5.77 -0.25 6.46
C LYS A 757 -5.44 1.24 6.48
N GLN A 758 -5.72 1.92 5.35
CA GLN A 758 -5.57 3.37 5.19
C GLN A 758 -6.85 3.95 4.56
N GLY A 759 -7.58 4.74 5.32
CA GLY A 759 -8.88 5.23 4.89
C GLY A 759 -9.84 4.08 4.48
N PRO A 760 -10.37 4.07 3.26
CA PRO A 760 -11.24 3.01 2.76
C PRO A 760 -10.48 1.80 2.19
N VAL A 761 -9.15 1.88 2.07
CA VAL A 761 -8.32 0.87 1.42
C VAL A 761 -7.71 -0.05 2.46
N SER A 762 -7.85 -1.35 2.24
CA SER A 762 -7.18 -2.40 3.01
C SER A 762 -6.37 -3.29 2.07
N VAL A 763 -5.13 -3.61 2.47
CA VAL A 763 -4.21 -4.38 1.65
C VAL A 763 -3.45 -5.40 2.48
N MET A 764 -3.32 -6.60 1.93
CA MET A 764 -2.48 -7.65 2.50
C MET A 764 -1.03 -7.45 2.05
N ILE A 765 -0.11 -7.37 3.01
CA ILE A 765 1.33 -7.20 2.76
C ILE A 765 2.10 -8.35 3.39
N ARG A 766 3.15 -8.76 2.71
CA ARG A 766 4.15 -9.68 3.25
C ARG A 766 5.47 -8.95 3.48
N LEU A 767 5.97 -8.99 4.71
CA LEU A 767 7.31 -8.50 5.04
C LEU A 767 8.22 -9.71 5.32
N ASP A 768 9.00 -10.11 4.33
CA ASP A 768 9.96 -11.20 4.47
C ASP A 768 11.40 -10.66 4.54
N LEU A 769 12.00 -10.77 5.72
CA LEU A 769 13.39 -10.39 5.98
C LEU A 769 14.29 -11.62 6.19
N GLY A 770 13.84 -12.81 5.78
CA GLY A 770 14.56 -14.07 6.02
C GLY A 770 15.97 -14.12 5.41
N ASN A 771 16.19 -13.45 4.28
CA ASN A 771 17.51 -13.34 3.64
C ASN A 771 18.42 -12.31 4.32
N PHE A 772 17.86 -11.39 5.11
CA PHE A 772 18.59 -10.34 5.83
C PHE A 772 18.91 -10.73 7.27
N LYS A 773 19.55 -11.88 7.49
CA LYS A 773 19.80 -12.45 8.82
C LYS A 773 20.52 -11.49 9.77
N ARG A 774 21.46 -10.66 9.27
CA ARG A 774 22.16 -9.64 10.07
C ARG A 774 21.20 -8.55 10.54
N ALA A 775 20.43 -7.98 9.63
CA ALA A 775 19.44 -6.95 9.97
C ALA A 775 18.35 -7.51 10.89
N LEU A 776 17.84 -8.71 10.60
CA LEU A 776 16.83 -9.35 11.44
C LEU A 776 17.33 -9.57 12.89
N LYS A 777 18.61 -9.91 13.08
CA LYS A 777 19.21 -10.07 14.41
C LYS A 777 19.28 -8.74 15.19
N ILE A 778 19.48 -7.63 14.50
CA ILE A 778 19.43 -6.28 15.10
C ILE A 778 17.98 -5.84 15.35
N PHE A 779 17.07 -6.07 14.38
CA PHE A 779 15.69 -5.62 14.47
C PHE A 779 14.83 -6.41 15.47
N SER A 780 15.20 -7.66 15.76
CA SER A 780 14.41 -8.53 16.65
C SER A 780 14.67 -8.30 18.14
N GLY A 781 15.79 -7.69 18.51
CA GLY A 781 16.12 -7.28 19.88
C GLY A 781 15.84 -8.36 20.95
N THR A 782 16.35 -9.60 20.77
CA THR A 782 16.15 -10.66 21.78
C THR A 782 16.98 -10.39 23.02
N ALA A 783 16.54 -10.84 24.20
CA ALA A 783 17.26 -10.65 25.46
C ALA A 783 18.74 -11.07 25.40
N GLY A 784 19.07 -12.14 24.66
CA GLY A 784 20.46 -12.59 24.48
C GLY A 784 21.28 -11.65 23.61
N THR A 785 20.70 -11.17 22.50
CA THR A 785 21.38 -10.24 21.58
C THR A 785 21.58 -8.86 22.22
N THR A 786 20.59 -8.38 22.97
CA THR A 786 20.66 -7.09 23.68
C THR A 786 21.75 -7.10 24.75
N LYS A 787 21.79 -8.13 25.63
CA LYS A 787 22.86 -8.28 26.63
C LYS A 787 24.25 -8.36 26.00
N PHE A 788 24.38 -9.04 24.87
CA PHE A 788 25.67 -9.09 24.15
C PHE A 788 26.03 -7.71 23.58
N GLY A 789 25.04 -6.97 23.04
CA GLY A 789 25.22 -5.59 22.58
C GLY A 789 25.67 -4.65 23.71
N GLU A 790 24.96 -4.66 24.87
CA GLU A 790 25.33 -3.87 26.06
C GLU A 790 26.78 -4.12 26.51
N LYS A 791 27.19 -5.40 26.50
CA LYS A 791 28.61 -5.75 26.80
C LYS A 791 29.55 -5.15 25.76
N LEU A 792 29.20 -5.18 24.48
CA LEU A 792 30.04 -4.57 23.44
C LEU A 792 30.08 -3.05 23.57
N PHE A 793 28.95 -2.37 23.83
CA PHE A 793 28.94 -0.92 24.04
C PHE A 793 29.85 -0.47 25.18
N SER A 794 29.91 -1.26 26.26
CA SER A 794 30.82 -0.98 27.38
C SER A 794 32.32 -1.19 27.05
N LEU A 795 32.64 -2.05 26.05
CA LEU A 795 34.01 -2.37 25.66
C LEU A 795 34.55 -1.46 24.55
N VAL A 796 33.73 -1.16 23.54
CA VAL A 796 34.17 -0.51 22.30
C VAL A 796 33.41 0.78 21.97
N GLY A 797 32.46 1.17 22.83
CA GLY A 797 31.55 2.29 22.57
C GLY A 797 30.35 1.91 21.70
N ASP A 798 29.45 2.84 21.50
CA ASP A 798 28.18 2.63 20.82
C ASP A 798 28.14 3.18 19.38
N ASP A 799 29.29 3.61 18.83
CA ASP A 799 29.42 3.95 17.42
C ASP A 799 29.13 2.72 16.54
N PRO A 800 28.10 2.75 15.68
CA PRO A 800 27.72 1.60 14.85
C PRO A 800 28.83 1.12 13.91
N GLU A 801 29.70 2.01 13.44
CA GLU A 801 30.82 1.65 12.56
C GLU A 801 31.89 0.85 13.31
N VAL A 802 31.90 0.97 14.65
CA VAL A 802 32.85 0.27 15.51
C VAL A 802 32.25 -1.03 16.03
N TRP A 803 31.08 -1.01 16.70
CA TRP A 803 30.56 -2.18 17.40
C TRP A 803 29.93 -3.24 16.50
N ILE A 804 29.31 -2.88 15.37
CA ILE A 804 28.62 -3.83 14.47
C ILE A 804 29.56 -4.93 13.94
N PRO A 805 30.79 -4.65 13.49
CA PRO A 805 31.73 -5.69 13.08
C PRO A 805 32.06 -6.70 14.18
N TYR A 806 32.15 -6.28 15.46
CA TYR A 806 32.33 -7.18 16.58
C TYR A 806 31.07 -8.00 16.88
N PHE A 807 29.91 -7.39 16.79
CA PHE A 807 28.63 -8.04 17.04
C PHE A 807 28.37 -9.22 16.08
N PHE A 808 28.83 -9.11 14.84
CA PHE A 808 28.71 -10.18 13.86
C PHE A 808 29.94 -11.11 13.77
N GLY A 809 30.96 -10.85 14.53
CA GLY A 809 32.20 -11.66 14.51
C GLY A 809 33.11 -11.39 13.32
N ASP A 810 32.92 -10.28 12.62
CA ASP A 810 33.79 -9.83 11.53
C ASP A 810 35.15 -9.35 12.08
N LYS A 811 35.18 -8.97 13.37
CA LYS A 811 36.38 -8.66 14.14
C LYS A 811 36.42 -9.51 15.42
N PRO A 812 37.62 -9.96 15.86
CA PRO A 812 37.77 -10.67 17.14
C PRO A 812 37.47 -9.71 18.30
N LEU A 813 36.78 -10.21 19.35
CA LEU A 813 36.47 -9.41 20.53
C LEU A 813 37.77 -8.83 21.15
N PRO A 814 37.76 -7.56 21.58
CA PRO A 814 38.90 -7.00 22.30
C PRO A 814 39.11 -7.78 23.60
N THR A 815 40.30 -8.25 23.80
CA THR A 815 40.74 -8.90 25.08
C THR A 815 40.68 -7.84 26.17
N SER A 816 39.86 -8.07 27.19
CA SER A 816 39.87 -7.18 28.37
C SER A 816 41.18 -7.36 29.11
N GLU A 817 42.07 -6.37 29.06
CA GLU A 817 43.30 -6.32 29.92
C GLU A 817 42.97 -6.10 31.42
N LYS A 818 41.74 -6.37 31.87
CA LYS A 818 41.28 -6.17 33.25
C LYS A 818 41.01 -7.44 34.04
N GLU A 819 41.51 -8.61 33.62
CA GLU A 819 41.50 -9.82 34.47
C GLU A 819 42.84 -10.18 35.08
N GLU A 820 43.87 -9.30 34.96
CA GLU A 820 45.15 -9.47 35.68
C GLU A 820 45.56 -8.11 36.28
N ALA A 821 44.99 -7.75 37.45
CA ALA A 821 45.62 -6.87 38.42
C ALA A 821 44.91 -7.02 39.80
#